data_151d7578f284ab24e81b044558c2a3c3
#
_entry.id   151d7578f284ab24e81b044558c2a3c3
#
_cell.length_a   1.000
_cell.length_b   1.000
_cell.length_c   1.000
_cell.angle_alpha   90.00
_cell.angle_beta   90.00
_cell.angle_gamma   90.00
#
_symmetry.space_group_name_H-M   'P 1'
#
loop_
_entity.id
_entity.type
_entity.pdbx_description
1 polymer ?
#
loop_
_entity_poly.entity_id
_entity_poly.type
_entity_poly.pdbx_seq_one_letter_code
_entity_poly.pdbx_strand_id
1 'polypeptide(L)'
;MFLSPDGEIEELPHGAAAKRARSTRPILVHTPACARRLKTDPFPAHDLLELFAFVRPAQFCVPTPRGIALATGQKPCDDLIGQAEALAEAMKRLLQELATLHRNKRAPALAIAWPMARGHWPWGVPVLAALGADGDGPHRYAVYEGLKVWKKLGEWAEHAPPPPPANNPVDPKDARKRLKELLGDGAEERPQQADYASSVCSAFGPRLHDGAPNIVLAEAGTGTGKTLGYVAPASLWAQKNDGAVWISTYTRNLQRQIDQELDRLYTDPKDKRLKAVVRKGRENYFCLLNFEEAQRPLNQQPHQATPLGLIARWALHTRDGDMVGGDFPAWLTELIGNRFTGALADQRGECIYAACPHYSRCFIEKTVRRARSAEIVVANHALVMVQAALGGLDDASMPSRYVFDEGHHLFDAADKAFSAHLTGQEGQELRRWLLGAEQKGSSRARGLKQRLETLIVDRDELRDAVNAVIVAAQCLPEQGWLLRIHDGSEHAKGPAEAFLAHVRAQVLARAADGDRGYSIETDCKPAIDGVLASAADLDRALAAMEKPAKLLIKIIAHMLDEKADELESAERQRLDAAIRSLERRAIMQVAAWREMLASLVENTPAAFVEWFAIERQFGRDFDVGMHRHYLDPTLPLTSALAPTAHGMVVTSATLRDGTGDEDFDWHVAEDRTGASHMPLPAIRAAMKSPYNYREQTRVFIVNDLGRDNPDHIAAAYRELFLASGGGALGLFTAITRLRAIYERLTGPMDDAGLQLLAQHIDGMDVSTLIDIFRVERDACLLGTDAVRDGVDVPGDSLRLIVFDRVPWPRPDILHRARKAAFHGARYDDMLTRLRMKQAFGRLVRRAEDRGVFVLLDNRMPSRLLGAFPEDVDVQRVGLREAIEQTRAFLTKTPSDENPS
;
A
#
# COMPACT_ATOMS: atom_id res chain seq x y z
N MET A 1 20.95 -16.73 22.90
CA MET A 1 20.71 -16.80 24.34
C MET A 1 19.52 -17.68 24.61
N PHE A 2 19.59 -18.66 25.50
CA PHE A 2 18.46 -19.43 26.03
C PHE A 2 18.39 -19.24 27.53
N LEU A 3 17.17 -19.07 28.03
CA LEU A 3 16.86 -19.08 29.46
C LEU A 3 16.05 -20.34 29.77
N SER A 4 16.54 -21.19 30.64
CA SER A 4 15.83 -22.41 31.06
C SER A 4 14.74 -22.12 32.12
N PRO A 5 13.77 -23.00 32.34
CA PRO A 5 12.79 -22.86 33.43
C PRO A 5 13.41 -22.73 34.81
N ASP A 6 14.60 -23.29 35.01
CA ASP A 6 15.35 -23.26 36.27
C ASP A 6 16.21 -22.01 36.42
N GLY A 7 16.17 -21.09 35.43
CA GLY A 7 16.91 -19.83 35.45
C GLY A 7 18.36 -19.94 34.93
N GLU A 8 18.76 -21.08 34.37
CA GLU A 8 20.06 -21.22 33.73
C GLU A 8 20.11 -20.50 32.41
N ILE A 9 21.22 -19.79 32.16
CA ILE A 9 21.43 -19.00 30.93
C ILE A 9 22.50 -19.72 30.10
N GLU A 10 22.15 -20.01 28.85
CA GLU A 10 23.02 -20.71 27.90
C GLU A 10 23.21 -19.88 26.66
N GLU A 11 24.46 -19.53 26.33
CA GLU A 11 24.80 -18.90 25.06
C GLU A 11 25.24 -19.98 24.07
N LEU A 12 24.55 -20.03 22.92
CA LEU A 12 24.74 -21.07 21.92
C LEU A 12 25.07 -20.45 20.55
N PRO A 13 26.04 -21.02 19.82
CA PRO A 13 26.22 -20.66 18.41
C PRO A 13 25.00 -21.09 17.58
N HIS A 14 24.76 -20.41 16.43
CA HIS A 14 23.54 -20.57 15.62
C HIS A 14 23.13 -22.03 15.35
N GLY A 15 24.05 -22.91 14.98
CA GLY A 15 23.77 -24.31 14.69
C GLY A 15 23.29 -25.10 15.91
N ALA A 16 23.88 -24.87 17.08
CA ALA A 16 23.46 -25.49 18.34
C ALA A 16 22.10 -24.90 18.81
N ALA A 17 21.92 -23.58 18.68
CA ALA A 17 20.67 -22.89 18.95
C ALA A 17 19.52 -23.41 18.10
N ALA A 18 19.73 -23.64 16.81
CA ALA A 18 18.74 -24.23 15.90
C ALA A 18 18.34 -25.64 16.31
N LYS A 19 19.32 -26.48 16.72
CA LYS A 19 19.05 -27.83 17.22
C LYS A 19 18.23 -27.82 18.52
N ARG A 20 18.61 -26.94 19.48
CA ARG A 20 17.90 -26.73 20.73
C ARG A 20 16.48 -26.26 20.52
N ALA A 21 16.28 -25.23 19.71
CA ALA A 21 14.95 -24.67 19.40
C ALA A 21 13.97 -25.74 18.85
N ARG A 22 14.45 -26.60 17.95
CA ARG A 22 13.61 -27.70 17.41
C ARG A 22 13.21 -28.77 18.43
N SER A 23 14.03 -28.97 19.47
CA SER A 23 13.78 -30.03 20.49
C SER A 23 12.98 -29.54 21.69
N THR A 24 12.92 -28.24 22.00
CA THR A 24 12.39 -27.74 23.29
C THR A 24 11.10 -26.95 23.21
N ARG A 25 10.60 -26.59 22.01
CA ARG A 25 9.45 -25.69 21.82
C ARG A 25 9.60 -24.37 22.62
N PRO A 26 10.58 -23.55 22.32
CA PRO A 26 10.89 -22.36 23.11
C PRO A 26 9.79 -21.32 23.08
N ILE A 27 9.75 -20.44 24.09
CA ILE A 27 9.03 -19.18 24.04
C ILE A 27 9.90 -18.18 23.31
N LEU A 28 9.35 -17.53 22.29
CA LEU A 28 10.07 -16.54 21.47
C LEU A 28 9.11 -15.51 20.88
N VAL A 29 9.68 -14.55 20.16
CA VAL A 29 8.91 -13.55 19.40
C VAL A 29 9.20 -13.75 17.92
N HIS A 30 8.15 -13.92 17.10
CA HIS A 30 8.20 -14.02 15.66
C HIS A 30 8.96 -15.24 15.14
N THR A 31 8.35 -16.40 15.29
CA THR A 31 8.92 -17.71 14.89
C THR A 31 9.52 -17.74 13.48
N PRO A 32 8.86 -17.18 12.44
CA PRO A 32 9.42 -17.15 11.08
C PRO A 32 10.76 -16.39 11.00
N ALA A 33 10.90 -15.26 11.68
CA ALA A 33 12.13 -14.47 11.68
C ALA A 33 13.25 -15.22 12.42
N CYS A 34 12.94 -15.85 13.55
CA CYS A 34 13.89 -16.67 14.30
C CYS A 34 14.41 -17.86 13.47
N ALA A 35 13.52 -18.56 12.76
CA ALA A 35 13.90 -19.69 11.91
C ALA A 35 14.84 -19.25 10.77
N ARG A 36 14.54 -18.13 10.10
CA ARG A 36 15.42 -17.56 9.06
C ARG A 36 16.80 -17.19 9.61
N ARG A 37 16.85 -16.51 10.76
CA ARG A 37 18.12 -16.11 11.39
C ARG A 37 18.97 -17.31 11.82
N LEU A 38 18.32 -18.37 12.30
CA LEU A 38 18.98 -19.62 12.65
C LEU A 38 19.28 -20.51 11.41
N LYS A 39 18.91 -20.10 10.21
CA LYS A 39 19.07 -20.85 8.93
C LYS A 39 18.52 -22.28 9.06
N THR A 40 17.31 -22.42 9.60
CA THR A 40 16.63 -23.71 9.81
C THR A 40 15.20 -23.67 9.27
N ASP A 41 14.62 -24.85 9.03
CA ASP A 41 13.21 -24.98 8.73
C ASP A 41 12.36 -24.49 9.93
N PRO A 42 11.10 -24.06 9.68
CA PRO A 42 10.17 -23.71 10.75
C PRO A 42 10.05 -24.81 11.79
N PHE A 43 9.99 -24.43 13.04
CA PHE A 43 9.91 -25.35 14.17
C PHE A 43 8.77 -24.97 15.13
N PRO A 44 8.20 -25.94 15.88
CA PRO A 44 7.16 -25.65 16.86
C PRO A 44 7.69 -24.79 18.01
N ALA A 45 7.00 -23.67 18.29
CA ALA A 45 7.37 -22.74 19.36
C ALA A 45 6.11 -22.19 20.04
N HIS A 46 6.29 -21.56 21.19
CA HIS A 46 5.29 -20.70 21.84
C HIS A 46 5.56 -19.25 21.40
N ASP A 47 4.98 -18.83 20.27
CA ASP A 47 5.16 -17.47 19.76
C ASP A 47 4.34 -16.49 20.59
N LEU A 48 5.01 -15.53 21.24
CA LEU A 48 4.35 -14.51 22.07
C LEU A 48 3.46 -13.56 21.27
N LEU A 49 3.73 -13.39 19.99
CA LEU A 49 2.87 -12.57 19.13
C LEU A 49 1.49 -13.23 18.92
N GLU A 50 1.43 -14.57 18.82
CA GLU A 50 0.12 -15.26 18.77
C GLU A 50 -0.66 -15.05 20.07
N LEU A 51 0.01 -15.18 21.23
CA LEU A 51 -0.61 -14.91 22.52
C LEU A 51 -1.05 -13.44 22.62
N PHE A 52 -0.22 -12.51 22.22
CA PHE A 52 -0.53 -11.07 22.19
C PHE A 52 -1.74 -10.78 21.30
N ALA A 53 -1.78 -11.29 20.07
CA ALA A 53 -2.92 -11.11 19.16
C ALA A 53 -4.22 -11.67 19.72
N PHE A 54 -4.15 -12.76 20.50
CA PHE A 54 -5.32 -13.33 21.16
C PHE A 54 -5.79 -12.50 22.36
N VAL A 55 -4.86 -12.03 23.20
CA VAL A 55 -5.17 -11.31 24.45
C VAL A 55 -5.58 -9.87 24.16
N ARG A 56 -4.82 -9.19 23.29
CA ARG A 56 -5.00 -7.79 22.90
C ARG A 56 -5.32 -7.65 21.42
N PRO A 57 -6.47 -8.17 20.96
CA PRO A 57 -6.85 -8.11 19.56
C PRO A 57 -7.00 -6.66 19.10
N ALA A 58 -6.68 -6.40 17.83
CA ALA A 58 -6.72 -5.08 17.21
C ALA A 58 -5.77 -4.04 17.87
N GLN A 59 -4.70 -4.53 18.49
CA GLN A 59 -3.61 -3.71 19.00
C GLN A 59 -2.30 -4.10 18.32
N PHE A 60 -1.46 -3.12 18.10
CA PHE A 60 -0.14 -3.32 17.50
C PHE A 60 0.95 -3.35 18.59
N CYS A 61 1.93 -4.22 18.41
CA CYS A 61 3.24 -4.16 19.06
C CYS A 61 4.33 -4.38 18.01
N VAL A 62 5.51 -3.84 18.24
CA VAL A 62 6.67 -4.15 17.39
C VAL A 62 7.08 -5.60 17.63
N PRO A 63 7.29 -6.43 16.58
CA PRO A 63 7.53 -7.87 16.70
C PRO A 63 8.99 -8.19 17.12
N THR A 64 9.45 -7.57 18.20
CA THR A 64 10.76 -7.77 18.81
C THR A 64 10.61 -8.00 20.32
N PRO A 65 11.61 -8.60 21.02
CA PRO A 65 11.58 -8.71 22.47
C PRO A 65 11.36 -7.36 23.17
N ARG A 66 12.02 -6.31 22.68
CA ARG A 66 11.86 -4.93 23.18
C ARG A 66 10.44 -4.41 22.94
N GLY A 67 9.88 -4.64 21.75
CA GLY A 67 8.51 -4.21 21.40
C GLY A 67 7.45 -4.88 22.26
N ILE A 68 7.55 -6.18 22.54
CA ILE A 68 6.66 -6.93 23.45
C ILE A 68 6.81 -6.43 24.88
N ALA A 69 8.04 -6.18 25.36
CA ALA A 69 8.27 -5.63 26.68
C ALA A 69 7.57 -4.28 26.87
N LEU A 70 7.77 -3.35 25.93
CA LEU A 70 7.09 -2.04 25.92
C LEU A 70 5.57 -2.19 25.90
N ALA A 71 5.05 -3.04 25.00
CA ALA A 71 3.62 -3.26 24.86
C ALA A 71 2.98 -3.86 26.12
N THR A 72 3.74 -4.63 26.93
CA THR A 72 3.27 -5.20 28.20
C THR A 72 3.62 -4.33 29.41
N GLY A 73 4.09 -3.09 29.22
CA GLY A 73 4.38 -2.14 30.30
C GLY A 73 5.64 -2.45 31.11
N GLN A 74 6.62 -3.10 30.47
CA GLN A 74 7.94 -3.37 31.05
C GLN A 74 8.95 -2.31 30.60
N LYS A 75 10.00 -2.10 31.36
CA LYS A 75 11.17 -1.34 30.91
C LYS A 75 11.92 -2.16 29.88
N PRO A 76 12.24 -1.63 28.70
CA PRO A 76 13.03 -2.36 27.72
C PRO A 76 14.45 -2.58 28.23
N CYS A 77 14.99 -3.78 27.98
CA CYS A 77 16.39 -4.14 28.27
C CYS A 77 17.16 -4.19 26.95
N ASP A 78 18.40 -3.74 26.97
CA ASP A 78 19.28 -3.72 25.80
C ASP A 78 20.14 -4.99 25.73
N ASP A 79 20.38 -5.66 26.85
CA ASP A 79 21.12 -6.92 26.90
C ASP A 79 20.23 -8.13 26.62
N LEU A 80 20.83 -9.21 26.08
CA LEU A 80 20.12 -10.42 25.67
C LEU A 80 19.52 -11.22 26.84
N ILE A 81 20.09 -11.09 28.04
CA ILE A 81 19.59 -11.77 29.24
C ILE A 81 18.28 -11.11 29.68
N GLY A 82 18.31 -9.79 29.85
CA GLY A 82 17.14 -9.03 30.23
C GLY A 82 16.03 -9.12 29.18
N GLN A 83 16.35 -9.24 27.89
CA GLN A 83 15.36 -9.51 26.85
C GLN A 83 14.71 -10.90 27.02
N ALA A 84 15.47 -11.95 27.35
CA ALA A 84 14.92 -13.29 27.58
C ALA A 84 14.01 -13.32 28.83
N GLU A 85 14.42 -12.65 29.92
CA GLU A 85 13.60 -12.51 31.12
C GLU A 85 12.29 -11.74 30.84
N ALA A 86 12.38 -10.67 30.03
CA ALA A 86 11.22 -9.87 29.64
C ALA A 86 10.18 -10.68 28.84
N LEU A 87 10.59 -11.70 28.05
CA LEU A 87 9.65 -12.58 27.35
C LEU A 87 8.85 -13.44 28.35
N ALA A 88 9.50 -13.99 29.37
CA ALA A 88 8.84 -14.79 30.40
C ALA A 88 7.84 -13.94 31.21
N GLU A 89 8.21 -12.70 31.53
CA GLU A 89 7.33 -11.76 32.24
C GLU A 89 6.16 -11.29 31.36
N ALA A 90 6.41 -11.04 30.05
CA ALA A 90 5.34 -10.70 29.09
C ALA A 90 4.30 -11.82 28.99
N MET A 91 4.74 -13.08 28.92
CA MET A 91 3.85 -14.25 28.94
C MET A 91 2.95 -14.24 30.16
N LYS A 92 3.55 -14.08 31.36
CA LYS A 92 2.80 -14.07 32.63
C LYS A 92 1.75 -12.95 32.64
N ARG A 93 2.10 -11.72 32.26
CA ARG A 93 1.19 -10.58 32.22
C ARG A 93 0.04 -10.80 31.25
N LEU A 94 0.31 -11.28 30.04
CA LEU A 94 -0.73 -11.57 29.05
C LEU A 94 -1.70 -12.67 29.55
N LEU A 95 -1.23 -13.75 30.16
CA LEU A 95 -2.10 -14.77 30.73
C LEU A 95 -2.90 -14.25 31.95
N GLN A 96 -2.30 -13.39 32.75
CA GLN A 96 -2.99 -12.74 33.88
C GLN A 96 -4.10 -11.80 33.40
N GLU A 97 -3.90 -11.06 32.31
CA GLU A 97 -4.94 -10.23 31.71
C GLU A 97 -6.16 -11.09 31.31
N LEU A 98 -5.95 -12.27 30.72
CA LEU A 98 -7.05 -13.19 30.42
C LEU A 98 -7.79 -13.66 31.67
N ALA A 99 -7.05 -13.97 32.74
CA ALA A 99 -7.64 -14.41 34.00
C ALA A 99 -8.52 -13.35 34.66
N THR A 100 -8.20 -12.08 34.44
CA THR A 100 -8.94 -10.90 34.99
C THR A 100 -10.01 -10.35 34.07
N LEU A 101 -10.22 -10.94 32.89
CA LEU A 101 -11.23 -10.48 31.93
C LEU A 101 -12.65 -10.49 32.55
N HIS A 102 -13.38 -9.39 32.37
CA HIS A 102 -14.78 -9.31 32.73
C HIS A 102 -15.62 -10.35 31.97
N ARG A 103 -16.66 -10.91 32.60
CA ARG A 103 -17.49 -12.01 32.09
C ARG A 103 -17.94 -11.80 30.64
N ASN A 104 -18.34 -10.58 30.25
CA ASN A 104 -18.83 -10.28 28.90
C ASN A 104 -17.73 -10.40 27.81
N LYS A 105 -16.47 -10.18 28.15
CA LYS A 105 -15.32 -10.33 27.23
C LYS A 105 -14.73 -11.74 27.30
N ARG A 106 -14.85 -12.41 28.45
CA ARG A 106 -14.32 -13.74 28.71
C ARG A 106 -15.04 -14.83 27.91
N ALA A 107 -16.37 -14.83 27.87
CA ALA A 107 -17.16 -15.83 27.15
C ALA A 107 -16.87 -15.88 25.64
N PRO A 108 -16.80 -14.76 24.91
CA PRO A 108 -16.38 -14.78 23.51
C PRO A 108 -14.94 -15.26 23.30
N ALA A 109 -14.01 -14.90 24.17
CA ALA A 109 -12.62 -15.35 24.10
C ALA A 109 -12.51 -16.86 24.31
N LEU A 110 -13.20 -17.39 25.31
CA LEU A 110 -13.26 -18.82 25.61
C LEU A 110 -13.84 -19.62 24.44
N ALA A 111 -14.94 -19.15 23.82
CA ALA A 111 -15.54 -19.79 22.67
C ALA A 111 -14.61 -19.89 21.44
N ILE A 112 -13.67 -18.95 21.30
CA ILE A 112 -12.65 -18.97 20.24
C ILE A 112 -11.43 -19.81 20.65
N ALA A 113 -11.05 -19.83 21.94
CA ALA A 113 -9.91 -20.59 22.42
C ALA A 113 -10.12 -22.10 22.25
N TRP A 114 -11.34 -22.63 22.42
CA TRP A 114 -11.64 -24.06 22.30
C TRP A 114 -11.30 -24.66 20.95
N PRO A 115 -11.77 -24.13 19.79
CA PRO A 115 -11.37 -24.65 18.48
C PRO A 115 -9.86 -24.52 18.23
N MET A 116 -9.21 -23.44 18.71
CA MET A 116 -7.76 -23.29 18.58
C MET A 116 -6.99 -24.35 19.38
N ALA A 117 -7.40 -24.63 20.61
CA ALA A 117 -6.79 -25.69 21.43
C ALA A 117 -6.95 -27.06 20.78
N ARG A 118 -8.12 -27.39 20.21
CA ARG A 118 -8.34 -28.62 19.42
C ARG A 118 -7.52 -28.65 18.13
N GLY A 119 -7.19 -27.49 17.55
CA GLY A 119 -6.27 -27.34 16.44
C GLY A 119 -4.80 -27.42 16.80
N HIS A 120 -4.48 -27.85 18.03
CA HIS A 120 -3.13 -27.99 18.58
C HIS A 120 -2.36 -26.66 18.70
N TRP A 121 -3.08 -25.55 18.94
CA TRP A 121 -2.45 -24.27 19.22
C TRP A 121 -1.53 -24.39 20.46
N PRO A 122 -0.25 -24.03 20.39
CA PRO A 122 0.69 -24.17 21.50
C PRO A 122 0.20 -23.49 22.80
N TRP A 123 -0.44 -22.32 22.68
CA TRP A 123 -1.02 -21.57 23.79
C TRP A 123 -2.40 -22.07 24.23
N GLY A 124 -2.97 -23.10 23.57
CA GLY A 124 -4.34 -23.55 23.82
C GLY A 124 -4.61 -23.90 25.28
N VAL A 125 -3.79 -24.75 25.87
CA VAL A 125 -3.96 -25.19 27.28
C VAL A 125 -3.74 -24.03 28.27
N PRO A 126 -2.65 -23.26 28.20
CA PRO A 126 -2.46 -22.11 29.10
C PRO A 126 -3.57 -21.05 28.98
N VAL A 127 -4.07 -20.78 27.78
CA VAL A 127 -5.14 -19.79 27.55
C VAL A 127 -6.48 -20.27 28.09
N LEU A 128 -6.83 -21.56 27.87
CA LEU A 128 -8.04 -22.14 28.44
C LEU A 128 -8.01 -22.13 29.98
N ALA A 129 -6.87 -22.50 30.60
CA ALA A 129 -6.70 -22.43 32.04
C ALA A 129 -6.84 -20.98 32.57
N ALA A 130 -6.19 -20.00 31.94
CA ALA A 130 -6.29 -18.59 32.31
C ALA A 130 -7.74 -18.04 32.16
N LEU A 131 -8.48 -18.50 31.15
CA LEU A 131 -9.89 -18.18 30.98
C LEU A 131 -10.81 -18.97 31.92
N GLY A 132 -10.28 -19.87 32.78
CA GLY A 132 -11.03 -20.71 33.73
C GLY A 132 -12.01 -21.63 33.02
N ALA A 133 -11.53 -22.33 32.02
CA ALA A 133 -12.30 -23.35 31.32
C ALA A 133 -12.51 -24.55 32.23
N ASP A 134 -13.76 -24.97 32.39
CA ASP A 134 -14.15 -26.13 33.15
C ASP A 134 -14.53 -27.30 32.22
N GLY A 135 -14.07 -28.50 32.52
CA GLY A 135 -14.47 -29.75 31.85
C GLY A 135 -13.92 -29.94 30.43
N ASP A 136 -14.54 -30.82 29.65
CA ASP A 136 -14.11 -31.27 28.33
C ASP A 136 -14.43 -30.27 27.19
N GLY A 137 -14.98 -29.10 27.54
CA GLY A 137 -15.36 -28.06 26.61
C GLY A 137 -16.64 -28.35 25.79
N PRO A 138 -16.93 -27.53 24.74
CA PRO A 138 -18.15 -27.70 23.99
C PRO A 138 -18.17 -28.97 23.14
N HIS A 139 -19.36 -29.54 22.93
CA HIS A 139 -19.55 -30.72 22.10
C HIS A 139 -18.94 -30.52 20.71
N ARG A 140 -18.43 -31.58 20.09
CA ARG A 140 -17.69 -31.55 18.80
C ARG A 140 -18.37 -30.78 17.68
N TYR A 141 -19.69 -30.71 17.63
CA TYR A 141 -20.46 -29.97 16.63
C TYR A 141 -20.61 -28.48 16.97
N ALA A 142 -20.46 -28.10 18.22
CA ALA A 142 -20.59 -26.74 18.69
C ALA A 142 -19.25 -26.00 18.86
N VAL A 143 -18.13 -26.73 18.72
CA VAL A 143 -16.80 -26.19 19.00
C VAL A 143 -16.43 -25.00 18.11
N TYR A 144 -16.89 -24.96 16.87
CA TYR A 144 -16.58 -23.89 15.91
C TYR A 144 -17.58 -22.71 15.94
N GLU A 145 -18.64 -22.76 16.78
CA GLU A 145 -19.61 -21.67 16.89
C GLU A 145 -18.97 -20.34 17.32
N GLY A 146 -17.89 -20.38 18.11
CA GLY A 146 -17.13 -19.21 18.51
C GLY A 146 -16.51 -18.42 17.35
N LEU A 147 -16.25 -19.07 16.22
CA LEU A 147 -15.67 -18.48 15.02
C LEU A 147 -16.69 -17.76 14.14
N LYS A 148 -17.99 -17.92 14.37
CA LYS A 148 -19.06 -17.25 13.63
C LYS A 148 -19.21 -15.80 14.07
N VAL A 149 -18.17 -15.00 13.84
CA VAL A 149 -18.05 -13.60 14.32
C VAL A 149 -19.18 -12.70 13.80
N TRP A 150 -19.69 -12.96 12.59
CA TRP A 150 -20.78 -12.18 12.00
C TRP A 150 -22.06 -12.18 12.85
N LYS A 151 -22.28 -13.17 13.71
CA LYS A 151 -23.42 -13.18 14.63
C LYS A 151 -23.34 -12.10 15.71
N LYS A 152 -22.15 -11.54 15.96
CA LYS A 152 -21.87 -10.57 17.03
C LYS A 152 -21.54 -9.18 16.49
N LEU A 153 -21.29 -9.04 15.19
CA LEU A 153 -21.03 -7.76 14.57
C LEU A 153 -22.31 -6.96 14.39
N GLY A 154 -22.24 -5.65 14.67
CA GLY A 154 -23.34 -4.72 14.46
C GLY A 154 -23.59 -4.46 12.99
N GLU A 155 -24.84 -4.28 12.64
CA GLU A 155 -25.27 -3.88 11.31
C GLU A 155 -25.05 -2.39 11.09
N TRP A 156 -24.74 -2.00 9.86
CA TRP A 156 -24.75 -0.58 9.47
C TRP A 156 -26.17 -0.14 9.21
N ALA A 157 -26.45 1.14 9.49
CA ALA A 157 -27.75 1.75 9.20
C ALA A 157 -27.72 2.42 7.82
N GLU A 158 -28.85 2.38 7.12
CA GLU A 158 -29.05 3.10 5.88
C GLU A 158 -29.49 4.54 6.21
N HIS A 159 -28.82 5.53 5.61
CA HIS A 159 -29.15 6.94 5.74
C HIS A 159 -29.45 7.51 4.37
N ALA A 160 -30.33 8.48 4.29
CA ALA A 160 -30.53 9.26 3.06
C ALA A 160 -29.21 9.91 2.62
N PRO A 161 -28.96 10.06 1.30
CA PRO A 161 -27.80 10.80 0.83
C PRO A 161 -27.77 12.21 1.44
N PRO A 162 -26.60 12.70 1.91
CA PRO A 162 -26.52 14.07 2.40
C PRO A 162 -26.82 15.06 1.28
N PRO A 163 -27.38 16.24 1.58
CA PRO A 163 -27.55 17.28 0.57
C PRO A 163 -26.19 17.73 0.03
N PRO A 164 -26.14 18.32 -1.18
CA PRO A 164 -24.91 18.91 -1.69
C PRO A 164 -24.34 19.95 -0.72
N PRO A 165 -23.01 20.00 -0.52
CA PRO A 165 -22.38 20.94 0.41
C PRO A 165 -22.57 22.39 -0.05
N ALA A 166 -22.65 23.33 0.90
CA ALA A 166 -22.59 24.74 0.62
C ALA A 166 -21.17 25.15 0.14
N ASN A 167 -20.98 26.42 -0.27
CA ASN A 167 -19.71 26.94 -0.81
C ASN A 167 -19.19 28.18 -0.07
N ASN A 168 -19.40 28.25 1.24
CA ASN A 168 -18.90 29.36 2.06
C ASN A 168 -17.37 29.30 2.14
N PRO A 169 -16.64 30.39 1.85
CA PRO A 169 -15.19 30.40 1.85
C PRO A 169 -14.59 30.28 3.28
N VAL A 170 -13.34 29.86 3.33
CA VAL A 170 -12.54 29.88 4.56
C VAL A 170 -11.66 31.11 4.56
N ASP A 171 -11.77 31.92 5.60
CA ASP A 171 -10.89 33.10 5.81
C ASP A 171 -9.50 32.65 6.29
N PRO A 172 -8.40 33.19 5.73
CA PRO A 172 -7.05 32.89 6.19
C PRO A 172 -6.81 33.16 7.67
N LYS A 173 -7.48 34.15 8.27
CA LYS A 173 -7.38 34.43 9.72
C LYS A 173 -8.01 33.31 10.54
N ASP A 174 -9.16 32.79 10.09
CA ASP A 174 -9.83 31.66 10.76
C ASP A 174 -8.96 30.40 10.67
N ALA A 175 -8.32 30.17 9.52
CA ALA A 175 -7.41 29.04 9.32
C ALA A 175 -6.18 29.10 10.25
N ARG A 176 -5.57 30.28 10.41
CA ARG A 176 -4.46 30.49 11.37
C ARG A 176 -4.93 30.27 12.81
N LYS A 177 -6.11 30.74 13.17
CA LYS A 177 -6.68 30.53 14.51
C LYS A 177 -6.92 29.04 14.76
N ARG A 178 -7.54 28.34 13.81
CA ARG A 178 -7.75 26.89 13.91
C ARG A 178 -6.43 26.13 14.01
N LEU A 179 -5.41 26.52 13.23
CA LEU A 179 -4.08 25.92 13.32
C LEU A 179 -3.48 26.05 14.73
N LYS A 180 -3.60 27.23 15.35
CA LYS A 180 -3.14 27.46 16.72
C LYS A 180 -3.89 26.57 17.73
N GLU A 181 -5.21 26.42 17.57
CA GLU A 181 -6.02 25.50 18.37
C GLU A 181 -5.54 24.04 18.25
N LEU A 182 -5.21 23.58 17.02
CA LEU A 182 -4.73 22.21 16.76
C LEU A 182 -3.32 21.96 17.31
N LEU A 183 -2.46 22.96 17.32
CA LEU A 183 -1.11 22.88 17.87
C LEU A 183 -1.12 22.81 19.40
N GLY A 184 -2.09 23.47 20.06
CA GLY A 184 -2.21 23.53 21.50
C GLY A 184 -1.28 24.56 22.14
N ASP A 185 -1.47 24.81 23.44
CA ASP A 185 -0.68 25.75 24.20
C ASP A 185 0.76 25.23 24.41
N GLY A 186 1.75 26.08 24.16
CA GLY A 186 3.17 25.77 24.33
C GLY A 186 3.84 25.13 23.12
N ALA A 187 3.13 24.97 21.96
CA ALA A 187 3.74 24.53 20.74
C ALA A 187 4.68 25.63 20.18
N GLU A 188 5.77 25.19 19.55
CA GLU A 188 6.70 26.07 18.84
C GLU A 188 5.97 26.85 17.73
N GLU A 189 6.02 28.17 17.77
CA GLU A 189 5.44 28.99 16.71
C GLU A 189 6.31 28.91 15.45
N ARG A 190 5.72 28.41 14.36
CA ARG A 190 6.36 28.30 13.04
C ARG A 190 5.63 29.21 12.05
N PRO A 191 6.16 30.43 11.80
CA PRO A 191 5.55 31.36 10.85
C PRO A 191 5.26 30.74 9.48
N GLN A 192 6.18 29.89 9.00
CA GLN A 192 6.06 29.17 7.72
C GLN A 192 4.81 28.27 7.68
N GLN A 193 4.44 27.65 8.82
CA GLN A 193 3.24 26.81 8.90
C GLN A 193 1.96 27.64 8.83
N ALA A 194 1.94 28.80 9.50
CA ALA A 194 0.82 29.73 9.47
C ALA A 194 0.63 30.37 8.08
N ASP A 195 1.73 30.70 7.40
CA ASP A 195 1.71 31.21 6.04
C ASP A 195 1.24 30.16 5.04
N TYR A 196 1.68 28.90 5.22
CA TYR A 196 1.20 27.76 4.46
C TYR A 196 -0.31 27.57 4.62
N ALA A 197 -0.83 27.54 5.85
CA ALA A 197 -2.25 27.38 6.11
C ALA A 197 -3.08 28.50 5.46
N SER A 198 -2.54 29.74 5.43
CA SER A 198 -3.19 30.86 4.77
C SER A 198 -3.19 30.73 3.24
N SER A 199 -2.07 30.28 2.65
CA SER A 199 -1.92 30.16 1.20
C SER A 199 -2.85 29.11 0.60
N VAL A 200 -3.11 28.01 1.32
CA VAL A 200 -4.00 26.95 0.84
C VAL A 200 -5.49 27.27 0.97
N CYS A 201 -5.89 28.34 1.68
CA CYS A 201 -7.28 28.73 1.86
C CYS A 201 -8.01 29.04 0.56
N SER A 202 -7.31 29.50 -0.48
CA SER A 202 -7.92 29.81 -1.78
C SER A 202 -8.56 28.59 -2.45
N ALA A 203 -8.05 27.37 -2.21
CA ALA A 203 -8.67 26.14 -2.68
C ALA A 203 -10.01 25.83 -1.98
N PHE A 204 -10.30 26.47 -0.85
CA PHE A 204 -11.52 26.33 -0.07
C PHE A 204 -12.51 27.50 -0.29
N GLY A 205 -12.29 28.30 -1.33
CA GLY A 205 -13.22 29.31 -1.83
C GLY A 205 -14.19 28.75 -2.88
N PRO A 206 -15.29 29.47 -3.18
CA PRO A 206 -16.18 29.08 -4.28
C PRO A 206 -15.44 29.12 -5.62
N ARG A 207 -15.70 28.16 -6.51
CA ARG A 207 -15.21 28.26 -7.89
C ARG A 207 -15.99 29.36 -8.65
N LEU A 208 -15.30 30.08 -9.52
CA LEU A 208 -15.91 31.17 -10.28
C LEU A 208 -16.63 30.67 -11.55
N HIS A 209 -16.12 29.59 -12.15
CA HIS A 209 -16.64 29.02 -13.39
C HIS A 209 -16.75 27.49 -13.25
N ASP A 210 -17.76 26.91 -13.88
CA ASP A 210 -17.92 25.46 -13.96
C ASP A 210 -16.73 24.84 -14.73
N GLY A 211 -16.22 23.71 -14.20
CA GLY A 211 -15.05 23.05 -14.76
C GLY A 211 -13.70 23.73 -14.48
N ALA A 212 -13.70 24.84 -13.71
CA ALA A 212 -12.48 25.58 -13.37
C ALA A 212 -12.24 25.61 -11.84
N PRO A 213 -11.71 24.54 -11.24
CA PRO A 213 -11.44 24.49 -9.82
C PRO A 213 -10.31 25.46 -9.42
N ASN A 214 -10.37 25.97 -8.19
CA ASN A 214 -9.27 26.75 -7.60
C ASN A 214 -8.12 25.79 -7.24
N ILE A 215 -6.96 25.92 -7.89
CA ILE A 215 -5.81 25.05 -7.63
C ILE A 215 -4.72 25.81 -6.90
N VAL A 216 -4.20 25.21 -5.83
CA VAL A 216 -3.03 25.68 -5.12
C VAL A 216 -1.93 24.63 -5.20
N LEU A 217 -0.79 24.98 -5.78
CA LEU A 217 0.44 24.20 -5.71
C LEU A 217 1.28 24.74 -4.55
N ALA A 218 1.41 23.96 -3.50
CA ALA A 218 2.08 24.37 -2.28
C ALA A 218 3.30 23.49 -1.98
N GLU A 219 4.49 23.98 -2.31
CA GLU A 219 5.74 23.35 -1.86
C GLU A 219 6.05 23.82 -0.44
N ALA A 220 6.12 22.87 0.50
CA ALA A 220 6.48 23.20 1.88
C ALA A 220 7.59 22.24 2.34
N GLY A 221 8.75 22.80 2.63
CA GLY A 221 9.94 22.06 3.04
C GLY A 221 9.69 21.14 4.24
N THR A 222 10.56 20.16 4.43
CA THR A 222 10.46 19.21 5.55
C THR A 222 10.40 19.98 6.87
N GLY A 223 9.55 19.53 7.80
CA GLY A 223 9.41 20.15 9.13
C GLY A 223 8.47 21.36 9.21
N THR A 224 7.93 21.86 8.10
CA THR A 224 6.96 22.97 8.12
C THR A 224 5.62 22.63 8.78
N GLY A 225 5.33 21.36 9.02
CA GLY A 225 4.05 20.92 9.61
C GLY A 225 2.87 20.95 8.62
N LYS A 226 3.12 20.56 7.35
CA LYS A 226 2.13 20.52 6.25
C LYS A 226 0.78 19.97 6.65
N THR A 227 0.78 18.82 7.35
CA THR A 227 -0.45 18.09 7.66
C THR A 227 -1.45 18.93 8.44
N LEU A 228 -1.07 19.49 9.56
CA LEU A 228 -1.94 20.39 10.32
C LEU A 228 -2.23 21.68 9.57
N GLY A 229 -1.27 22.16 8.76
CA GLY A 229 -1.43 23.35 7.94
C GLY A 229 -2.57 23.27 6.93
N TYR A 230 -2.77 22.11 6.26
CA TYR A 230 -3.92 21.94 5.37
C TYR A 230 -5.16 21.38 6.08
N VAL A 231 -5.02 20.64 7.19
CA VAL A 231 -6.17 20.16 7.98
C VAL A 231 -6.94 21.33 8.60
N ALA A 232 -6.26 22.41 9.01
CA ALA A 232 -6.92 23.56 9.60
C ALA A 232 -7.98 24.20 8.66
N PRO A 233 -7.66 24.66 7.43
CA PRO A 233 -8.67 25.18 6.52
C PRO A 233 -9.63 24.10 6.00
N ALA A 234 -9.19 22.85 5.80
CA ALA A 234 -10.04 21.76 5.35
C ALA A 234 -11.17 21.46 6.36
N SER A 235 -10.83 21.36 7.65
CA SER A 235 -11.82 21.13 8.71
C SER A 235 -12.81 22.28 8.86
N LEU A 236 -12.35 23.53 8.72
CA LEU A 236 -13.23 24.69 8.75
C LEU A 236 -14.22 24.71 7.58
N TRP A 237 -13.72 24.37 6.36
CA TRP A 237 -14.59 24.28 5.19
C TRP A 237 -15.64 23.19 5.36
N ALA A 238 -15.23 22.01 5.83
CA ALA A 238 -16.14 20.90 6.03
C ALA A 238 -17.26 21.26 7.02
N GLN A 239 -16.94 21.90 8.14
CA GLN A 239 -17.88 22.32 9.17
C GLN A 239 -18.79 23.46 8.72
N LYS A 240 -18.28 24.45 7.94
CA LYS A 240 -19.09 25.56 7.43
C LYS A 240 -20.08 25.16 6.34
N ASN A 241 -19.81 24.05 5.64
CA ASN A 241 -20.52 23.70 4.40
C ASN A 241 -21.22 22.35 4.47
N ASP A 242 -21.17 21.64 5.59
CA ASP A 242 -21.68 20.27 5.74
C ASP A 242 -21.21 19.34 4.64
N GLY A 243 -19.91 19.45 4.28
CA GLY A 243 -19.32 18.75 3.16
C GLY A 243 -18.05 17.99 3.49
N ALA A 244 -17.73 16.99 2.69
CA ALA A 244 -16.50 16.19 2.85
C ALA A 244 -15.31 16.82 2.13
N VAL A 245 -14.16 16.89 2.79
CA VAL A 245 -12.85 17.14 2.17
C VAL A 245 -12.10 15.83 2.07
N TRP A 246 -11.64 15.49 0.85
CA TRP A 246 -10.85 14.30 0.60
C TRP A 246 -9.36 14.63 0.65
N ILE A 247 -8.67 14.05 1.61
CA ILE A 247 -7.22 14.15 1.78
C ILE A 247 -6.61 12.88 1.21
N SER A 248 -5.92 13.02 0.09
CA SER A 248 -5.29 11.91 -0.62
C SER A 248 -3.78 11.94 -0.42
N THR A 249 -3.18 10.79 -0.13
CA THR A 249 -1.73 10.64 -0.01
C THR A 249 -1.23 9.39 -0.74
N TYR A 250 0.09 9.19 -0.83
CA TYR A 250 0.64 8.13 -1.69
C TYR A 250 0.64 6.76 -1.01
N THR A 251 1.14 6.65 0.23
CA THR A 251 1.32 5.37 0.90
C THR A 251 0.33 5.12 2.04
N ARG A 252 0.16 3.85 2.40
CA ARG A 252 -0.67 3.44 3.54
C ARG A 252 -0.13 3.96 4.88
N ASN A 253 1.19 4.07 5.02
CA ASN A 253 1.82 4.64 6.22
C ASN A 253 1.47 6.11 6.38
N LEU A 254 1.50 6.89 5.29
CA LEU A 254 1.11 8.30 5.30
C LEU A 254 -0.38 8.46 5.63
N GLN A 255 -1.26 7.58 5.14
CA GLN A 255 -2.67 7.58 5.56
C GLN A 255 -2.81 7.40 7.08
N ARG A 256 -2.05 6.47 7.66
CA ARG A 256 -2.04 6.26 9.12
C ARG A 256 -1.53 7.47 9.89
N GLN A 257 -0.49 8.15 9.39
CA GLN A 257 0.03 9.38 10.00
C GLN A 257 -1.00 10.51 9.96
N ILE A 258 -1.66 10.71 8.82
CA ILE A 258 -2.74 11.71 8.73
C ILE A 258 -3.87 11.35 9.70
N ASP A 259 -4.29 10.09 9.78
CA ASP A 259 -5.32 9.65 10.73
C ASP A 259 -4.91 9.93 12.18
N GLN A 260 -3.64 9.74 12.55
CA GLN A 260 -3.13 10.07 13.87
C GLN A 260 -3.12 11.59 14.15
N GLU A 261 -2.75 12.41 13.16
CA GLU A 261 -2.83 13.88 13.34
C GLU A 261 -4.27 14.37 13.50
N LEU A 262 -5.27 13.67 12.94
CA LEU A 262 -6.69 13.97 13.15
C LEU A 262 -7.16 13.72 14.60
N ASP A 263 -6.38 13.03 15.47
CA ASP A 263 -6.65 12.92 16.89
C ASP A 263 -6.57 14.28 17.61
N ARG A 264 -5.82 15.23 17.06
CA ARG A 264 -5.76 16.62 17.57
C ARG A 264 -7.00 17.43 17.22
N LEU A 265 -7.60 17.14 16.07
CA LEU A 265 -8.86 17.80 15.63
C LEU A 265 -10.07 17.20 16.35
N TYR A 266 -10.11 15.90 16.52
CA TYR A 266 -11.21 15.17 17.14
C TYR A 266 -10.71 14.45 18.40
N THR A 267 -10.75 15.13 19.52
CA THR A 267 -10.26 14.62 20.82
C THR A 267 -11.14 13.52 21.41
N ASP A 268 -12.45 13.52 21.10
CA ASP A 268 -13.34 12.40 21.43
C ASP A 268 -13.26 11.32 20.33
N PRO A 269 -12.85 10.09 20.68
CA PRO A 269 -12.82 8.98 19.72
C PRO A 269 -14.19 8.67 19.06
N LYS A 270 -15.30 9.03 19.69
CA LYS A 270 -16.63 8.86 19.11
C LYS A 270 -16.89 9.88 18.01
N ASP A 271 -16.55 11.14 18.25
CA ASP A 271 -16.62 12.21 17.24
C ASP A 271 -15.70 11.91 16.07
N LYS A 272 -14.44 11.53 16.33
CA LYS A 272 -13.53 11.11 15.29
C LYS A 272 -14.12 10.00 14.42
N ARG A 273 -14.75 8.99 15.03
CA ARG A 273 -15.33 7.87 14.31
C ARG A 273 -16.46 8.30 13.37
N LEU A 274 -17.20 9.34 13.71
CA LEU A 274 -18.30 9.87 12.87
C LEU A 274 -17.77 10.78 11.76
N LYS A 275 -16.77 11.62 12.07
CA LYS A 275 -16.33 12.75 11.25
C LYS A 275 -15.13 12.47 10.39
N ALA A 276 -14.30 11.48 10.73
CA ALA A 276 -13.11 11.10 9.98
C ALA A 276 -13.18 9.63 9.54
N VAL A 277 -12.82 9.36 8.28
CA VAL A 277 -12.83 8.02 7.71
C VAL A 277 -11.59 7.80 6.85
N VAL A 278 -10.89 6.69 7.09
CA VAL A 278 -9.83 6.22 6.18
C VAL A 278 -10.43 5.26 5.18
N ARG A 279 -10.33 5.58 3.88
CA ARG A 279 -10.79 4.74 2.77
C ARG A 279 -9.62 4.12 2.02
N LYS A 280 -9.75 2.83 1.73
CA LYS A 280 -8.79 2.04 0.92
C LYS A 280 -9.52 1.25 -0.16
N GLY A 281 -8.77 0.65 -1.06
CA GLY A 281 -9.31 -0.31 -2.02
C GLY A 281 -9.93 -1.52 -1.30
N ARG A 282 -10.93 -2.14 -1.90
CA ARG A 282 -11.71 -3.25 -1.33
C ARG A 282 -10.86 -4.43 -0.92
N GLU A 283 -9.79 -4.68 -1.64
CA GLU A 283 -8.80 -5.75 -1.41
C GLU A 283 -8.01 -5.61 -0.10
N ASN A 284 -8.14 -4.48 0.58
CA ASN A 284 -7.50 -4.25 1.88
C ASN A 284 -8.41 -4.64 3.06
N TYR A 285 -9.65 -4.98 2.81
CA TYR A 285 -10.63 -5.23 3.87
C TYR A 285 -10.97 -6.70 4.05
N PHE A 286 -11.23 -7.06 5.30
CA PHE A 286 -11.70 -8.37 5.71
C PHE A 286 -13.08 -8.69 5.14
N CYS A 287 -13.19 -9.83 4.45
CA CYS A 287 -14.43 -10.32 3.88
C CYS A 287 -15.05 -11.40 4.76
N LEU A 288 -16.20 -11.11 5.37
CA LEU A 288 -16.93 -12.05 6.22
C LEU A 288 -17.35 -13.32 5.49
N LEU A 289 -17.68 -13.22 4.21
CA LEU A 289 -18.07 -14.36 3.38
C LEU A 289 -16.89 -15.28 3.10
N ASN A 290 -15.73 -14.71 2.77
CA ASN A 290 -14.50 -15.48 2.60
C ASN A 290 -14.06 -16.16 3.91
N PHE A 291 -14.28 -15.48 5.04
CA PHE A 291 -14.00 -16.03 6.36
C PHE A 291 -14.95 -17.18 6.74
N GLU A 292 -16.24 -17.07 6.43
CA GLU A 292 -17.20 -18.17 6.59
C GLU A 292 -16.81 -19.38 5.75
N GLU A 293 -16.45 -19.15 4.48
CA GLU A 293 -16.00 -20.24 3.60
C GLU A 293 -14.70 -20.89 4.07
N ALA A 294 -13.78 -20.14 4.64
CA ALA A 294 -12.53 -20.67 5.19
C ALA A 294 -12.75 -21.61 6.39
N GLN A 295 -13.92 -21.54 7.05
CA GLN A 295 -14.27 -22.45 8.16
C GLN A 295 -14.77 -23.82 7.70
N ARG A 296 -15.19 -24.00 6.43
CA ARG A 296 -15.77 -25.25 5.92
C ARG A 296 -14.86 -26.48 6.10
N PRO A 297 -13.52 -26.39 5.86
CA PRO A 297 -12.65 -27.54 6.01
C PRO A 297 -12.23 -27.88 7.46
N LEU A 298 -12.67 -27.14 8.49
CA LEU A 298 -12.17 -27.27 9.86
C LEU A 298 -12.34 -28.67 10.46
N ASN A 299 -13.39 -29.40 10.07
CA ASN A 299 -13.58 -30.80 10.54
C ASN A 299 -12.51 -31.74 9.98
N GLN A 300 -11.95 -31.45 8.80
CA GLN A 300 -10.90 -32.25 8.15
C GLN A 300 -9.50 -31.70 8.44
N GLN A 301 -9.41 -30.38 8.69
CA GLN A 301 -8.17 -29.66 8.92
C GLN A 301 -8.23 -28.81 10.22
N PRO A 302 -8.28 -29.46 11.39
CA PRO A 302 -8.46 -28.77 12.68
C PRO A 302 -7.36 -27.72 12.98
N HIS A 303 -6.15 -27.91 12.47
CA HIS A 303 -5.03 -26.99 12.64
C HIS A 303 -5.31 -25.57 12.07
N GLN A 304 -6.22 -25.46 11.10
CA GLN A 304 -6.65 -24.14 10.59
C GLN A 304 -7.49 -23.34 11.61
N ALA A 305 -7.92 -23.95 12.71
CA ALA A 305 -8.63 -23.24 13.76
C ALA A 305 -7.77 -22.18 14.47
N THR A 306 -6.45 -22.36 14.55
CA THR A 306 -5.54 -21.38 15.14
C THR A 306 -5.53 -20.05 14.35
N PRO A 307 -5.15 -20.03 13.07
CA PRO A 307 -5.18 -18.79 12.30
C PRO A 307 -6.58 -18.18 12.21
N LEU A 308 -7.64 -19.00 12.02
CA LEU A 308 -9.02 -18.50 12.01
C LEU A 308 -9.43 -17.91 13.35
N GLY A 309 -8.99 -18.49 14.47
CA GLY A 309 -9.28 -17.98 15.80
C GLY A 309 -8.61 -16.64 16.10
N LEU A 310 -7.36 -16.45 15.71
CA LEU A 310 -6.66 -15.17 15.82
C LEU A 310 -7.37 -14.07 14.99
N ILE A 311 -7.75 -14.41 13.75
CA ILE A 311 -8.54 -13.50 12.90
C ILE A 311 -9.92 -13.23 13.51
N ALA A 312 -10.60 -14.22 14.06
CA ALA A 312 -11.90 -14.04 14.73
C ALA A 312 -11.79 -13.10 15.94
N ARG A 313 -10.74 -13.25 16.73
CA ARG A 313 -10.47 -12.34 17.85
C ARG A 313 -10.29 -10.89 17.36
N TRP A 314 -9.48 -10.68 16.32
CA TRP A 314 -9.30 -9.38 15.71
C TRP A 314 -10.59 -8.83 15.12
N ALA A 315 -11.34 -9.62 14.34
CA ALA A 315 -12.58 -9.19 13.68
C ALA A 315 -13.67 -8.71 14.65
N LEU A 316 -13.71 -9.24 15.86
CA LEU A 316 -14.64 -8.80 16.91
C LEU A 316 -14.22 -7.47 17.58
N HIS A 317 -12.99 -7.00 17.37
CA HIS A 317 -12.45 -5.81 18.05
C HIS A 317 -11.99 -4.71 17.08
N THR A 318 -11.80 -5.05 15.80
CA THR A 318 -11.41 -4.06 14.77
C THR A 318 -12.46 -2.96 14.61
N ARG A 319 -11.99 -1.77 14.31
CA ARG A 319 -12.83 -0.59 14.09
C ARG A 319 -13.47 -0.55 12.70
N ASP A 320 -12.71 -0.98 11.68
CA ASP A 320 -13.04 -0.80 10.27
C ASP A 320 -12.80 -2.04 9.38
N GLY A 321 -12.20 -3.10 9.93
CA GLY A 321 -11.90 -4.32 9.19
C GLY A 321 -10.75 -4.20 8.19
N ASP A 322 -9.91 -3.16 8.31
CA ASP A 322 -8.74 -2.96 7.47
C ASP A 322 -7.61 -3.92 7.86
N MET A 323 -7.26 -4.82 6.94
CA MET A 323 -6.20 -5.84 7.11
C MET A 323 -4.80 -5.32 6.73
N VAL A 324 -4.69 -4.04 6.32
CA VAL A 324 -3.43 -3.48 5.85
C VAL A 324 -3.21 -2.06 6.37
N GLY A 325 -2.41 -1.93 7.42
CA GLY A 325 -2.02 -0.64 8.00
C GLY A 325 -3.06 0.03 8.90
N GLY A 326 -4.17 -0.67 9.22
CA GLY A 326 -5.15 -0.28 10.24
C GLY A 326 -4.76 -0.80 11.64
N ASP A 327 -5.74 -1.31 12.36
CA ASP A 327 -5.56 -1.99 13.65
C ASP A 327 -5.21 -3.49 13.50
N PHE A 328 -4.97 -3.96 12.27
CA PHE A 328 -4.47 -5.30 11.98
C PHE A 328 -2.94 -5.31 12.06
N PRO A 329 -2.33 -6.13 12.94
CA PRO A 329 -0.87 -6.19 13.03
C PRO A 329 -0.28 -6.86 11.78
N ALA A 330 0.56 -6.14 11.04
CA ALA A 330 1.11 -6.63 9.77
C ALA A 330 1.94 -7.92 9.94
N TRP A 331 2.65 -8.09 11.04
CA TRP A 331 3.39 -9.31 11.38
C TRP A 331 2.48 -10.54 11.55
N LEU A 332 1.19 -10.36 11.85
CA LEU A 332 0.25 -11.49 11.95
C LEU A 332 0.08 -12.19 10.59
N THR A 333 0.15 -11.44 9.50
CA THR A 333 0.12 -12.01 8.13
C THR A 333 1.26 -13.01 7.90
N GLU A 334 2.44 -12.75 8.42
CA GLU A 334 3.58 -13.66 8.28
C GLU A 334 3.44 -14.90 9.18
N LEU A 335 2.95 -14.73 10.41
CA LEU A 335 2.74 -15.84 11.34
C LEU A 335 1.72 -16.86 10.82
N ILE A 336 0.61 -16.40 10.27
CA ILE A 336 -0.48 -17.27 9.80
C ILE A 336 -0.39 -17.59 8.30
N GLY A 337 0.49 -16.95 7.57
CA GLY A 337 0.76 -17.14 6.16
C GLY A 337 0.07 -16.11 5.24
N ASN A 338 0.86 -15.47 4.37
CA ASN A 338 0.42 -14.44 3.43
C ASN A 338 -0.71 -14.90 2.50
N ARG A 339 -0.63 -16.15 2.00
CA ARG A 339 -1.66 -16.72 1.13
C ARG A 339 -2.98 -16.92 1.85
N PHE A 340 -2.93 -17.35 3.11
CA PHE A 340 -4.12 -17.54 3.94
C PHE A 340 -4.78 -16.18 4.26
N THR A 341 -4.00 -15.21 4.71
CA THR A 341 -4.50 -13.85 5.03
C THR A 341 -5.09 -13.17 3.80
N GLY A 342 -4.38 -13.22 2.66
CA GLY A 342 -4.87 -12.68 1.40
C GLY A 342 -6.18 -13.32 0.91
N ALA A 343 -6.41 -14.60 1.20
CA ALA A 343 -7.66 -15.27 0.87
C ALA A 343 -8.86 -14.84 1.74
N LEU A 344 -8.63 -14.15 2.86
CA LEU A 344 -9.69 -13.62 3.72
C LEU A 344 -10.10 -12.18 3.35
N ALA A 345 -9.32 -11.50 2.52
CA ALA A 345 -9.67 -10.20 1.98
C ALA A 345 -10.64 -10.31 0.79
N ASP A 346 -11.27 -9.20 0.42
CA ASP A 346 -12.09 -9.13 -0.79
C ASP A 346 -11.18 -9.13 -2.03
N GLN A 347 -11.21 -10.21 -2.79
CA GLN A 347 -10.44 -10.29 -4.02
C GLN A 347 -11.19 -9.63 -5.19
N ARG A 348 -10.43 -9.10 -6.14
CA ARG A 348 -10.98 -8.44 -7.33
C ARG A 348 -11.99 -9.36 -8.04
N GLY A 349 -13.23 -8.93 -8.14
CA GLY A 349 -14.29 -9.69 -8.81
C GLY A 349 -15.01 -10.75 -7.97
N GLU A 350 -14.67 -10.98 -6.70
CA GLU A 350 -15.34 -11.97 -5.85
C GLU A 350 -16.58 -11.43 -5.12
N CYS A 351 -16.62 -10.13 -4.79
CA CYS A 351 -17.73 -9.53 -4.04
C CYS A 351 -19.07 -9.61 -4.80
N ILE A 352 -20.11 -10.06 -4.11
CA ILE A 352 -21.48 -10.16 -4.62
C ILE A 352 -22.42 -9.05 -4.10
N TYR A 353 -21.83 -8.00 -3.50
CA TYR A 353 -22.54 -6.83 -2.99
C TYR A 353 -23.77 -7.18 -2.15
N ALA A 354 -24.93 -6.58 -2.42
CA ALA A 354 -26.19 -6.79 -1.70
C ALA A 354 -26.72 -8.24 -1.74
N ALA A 355 -26.18 -9.11 -2.61
CA ALA A 355 -26.48 -10.55 -2.57
C ALA A 355 -25.74 -11.30 -1.44
N CYS A 356 -24.81 -10.65 -0.75
CA CYS A 356 -24.02 -11.26 0.32
C CYS A 356 -24.87 -11.41 1.61
N PRO A 357 -24.90 -12.58 2.25
CA PRO A 357 -25.62 -12.78 3.52
C PRO A 357 -25.07 -11.92 4.67
N HIS A 358 -23.84 -11.40 4.50
CA HIS A 358 -23.19 -10.51 5.46
C HIS A 358 -23.21 -9.04 5.05
N TYR A 359 -24.02 -8.66 4.05
CA TYR A 359 -23.99 -7.30 3.49
C TYR A 359 -24.23 -6.23 4.54
N SER A 360 -25.25 -6.39 5.41
CA SER A 360 -25.56 -5.45 6.49
C SER A 360 -24.46 -5.31 7.57
N ARG A 361 -23.50 -6.25 7.59
CA ARG A 361 -22.36 -6.27 8.52
C ARG A 361 -21.02 -6.07 7.84
N CYS A 362 -21.02 -5.85 6.52
CA CYS A 362 -19.83 -5.72 5.70
C CYS A 362 -19.01 -4.50 6.11
N PHE A 363 -17.72 -4.70 6.41
CA PHE A 363 -16.79 -3.63 6.77
C PHE A 363 -16.58 -2.63 5.63
N ILE A 364 -16.50 -3.12 4.40
CA ILE A 364 -16.31 -2.27 3.20
C ILE A 364 -17.51 -1.34 3.05
N GLU A 365 -18.73 -1.89 3.04
CA GLU A 365 -19.96 -1.11 2.87
C GLU A 365 -20.16 -0.11 4.02
N LYS A 366 -19.85 -0.52 5.24
CA LYS A 366 -19.86 0.38 6.40
C LYS A 366 -18.90 1.56 6.22
N THR A 367 -17.69 1.31 5.71
CA THR A 367 -16.68 2.37 5.48
C THR A 367 -17.08 3.28 4.33
N VAL A 368 -17.61 2.73 3.23
CA VAL A 368 -18.13 3.50 2.09
C VAL A 368 -19.26 4.44 2.52
N ARG A 369 -20.24 3.93 3.29
CA ARG A 369 -21.37 4.73 3.78
C ARG A 369 -20.94 5.82 4.75
N ARG A 370 -20.03 5.51 5.68
CA ARG A 370 -19.46 6.51 6.60
C ARG A 370 -18.75 7.62 5.86
N ALA A 371 -18.02 7.32 4.79
CA ALA A 371 -17.31 8.32 4.00
C ALA A 371 -18.23 9.35 3.33
N ARG A 372 -19.49 9.01 3.09
CA ARG A 372 -20.48 9.93 2.51
C ARG A 372 -20.91 11.05 3.48
N SER A 373 -20.85 10.80 4.79
CA SER A 373 -21.27 11.73 5.85
C SER A 373 -20.09 12.27 6.68
N ALA A 374 -18.85 11.89 6.37
CA ALA A 374 -17.66 12.34 7.09
C ALA A 374 -17.26 13.76 6.69
N GLU A 375 -16.70 14.53 7.63
CA GLU A 375 -16.08 15.83 7.37
C GLU A 375 -14.74 15.66 6.62
N ILE A 376 -13.93 14.66 7.03
CA ILE A 376 -12.61 14.36 6.44
C ILE A 376 -12.56 12.90 5.99
N VAL A 377 -12.23 12.68 4.73
CA VAL A 377 -11.98 11.36 4.17
C VAL A 377 -10.50 11.23 3.77
N VAL A 378 -9.77 10.36 4.43
CA VAL A 378 -8.37 10.07 4.09
C VAL A 378 -8.32 8.90 3.12
N ALA A 379 -7.73 9.11 1.94
CA ALA A 379 -7.61 8.09 0.89
C ALA A 379 -6.16 7.98 0.38
N ASN A 380 -5.86 6.98 -0.45
CA ASN A 380 -4.63 7.00 -1.23
C ASN A 380 -4.90 7.54 -2.65
N HIS A 381 -3.85 8.03 -3.32
CA HIS A 381 -3.96 8.56 -4.68
C HIS A 381 -4.60 7.54 -5.63
N ALA A 382 -4.23 6.26 -5.53
CA ALA A 382 -4.78 5.22 -6.39
C ALA A 382 -6.30 5.10 -6.29
N LEU A 383 -6.88 5.17 -5.09
CA LEU A 383 -8.34 5.12 -4.92
C LEU A 383 -9.02 6.34 -5.54
N VAL A 384 -8.48 7.55 -5.31
CA VAL A 384 -9.04 8.78 -5.88
C VAL A 384 -8.96 8.76 -7.40
N MET A 385 -7.81 8.33 -7.97
CA MET A 385 -7.61 8.23 -9.42
C MET A 385 -8.55 7.20 -10.07
N VAL A 386 -8.71 6.02 -9.45
CA VAL A 386 -9.66 5.00 -9.94
C VAL A 386 -11.10 5.53 -9.90
N GLN A 387 -11.51 6.24 -8.84
CA GLN A 387 -12.84 6.84 -8.78
C GLN A 387 -13.01 7.93 -9.85
N ALA A 388 -12.00 8.76 -10.07
CA ALA A 388 -12.01 9.77 -11.13
C ALA A 388 -12.13 9.12 -12.52
N ALA A 389 -11.32 8.09 -12.80
CA ALA A 389 -11.35 7.36 -14.07
C ALA A 389 -12.71 6.67 -14.34
N LEU A 390 -13.42 6.27 -13.29
CA LEU A 390 -14.74 5.63 -13.37
C LEU A 390 -15.91 6.62 -13.32
N GLY A 391 -15.66 7.93 -13.27
CA GLY A 391 -16.72 8.95 -13.19
C GLY A 391 -17.59 8.84 -11.93
N GLY A 392 -17.05 8.29 -10.82
CA GLY A 392 -17.79 8.10 -9.58
C GLY A 392 -18.76 6.91 -9.58
N LEU A 393 -18.66 5.98 -10.51
CA LEU A 393 -19.58 4.83 -10.65
C LEU A 393 -19.72 3.95 -9.40
N ASP A 394 -18.70 3.92 -8.53
CA ASP A 394 -18.76 3.15 -7.27
C ASP A 394 -19.35 3.97 -6.10
N ASP A 395 -19.31 5.31 -6.19
CA ASP A 395 -19.87 6.24 -5.19
C ASP A 395 -20.81 7.24 -5.89
N ALA A 396 -22.00 7.41 -5.39
CA ALA A 396 -23.04 8.23 -6.00
C ALA A 396 -22.70 9.73 -6.16
N SER A 397 -21.56 10.20 -5.61
CA SER A 397 -21.10 11.58 -5.74
C SER A 397 -19.57 11.69 -5.69
N MET A 398 -18.98 12.47 -6.59
CA MET A 398 -17.58 12.87 -6.53
C MET A 398 -17.40 14.01 -5.51
N PRO A 399 -16.31 13.99 -4.70
CA PRO A 399 -16.00 15.11 -3.80
C PRO A 399 -15.73 16.41 -4.56
N SER A 400 -16.07 17.54 -3.94
CA SER A 400 -15.79 18.87 -4.53
C SER A 400 -14.47 19.51 -4.03
N ARG A 401 -13.87 18.97 -2.98
CA ARG A 401 -12.63 19.48 -2.37
C ARG A 401 -11.62 18.37 -2.16
N TYR A 402 -10.41 18.61 -2.65
CA TYR A 402 -9.29 17.67 -2.55
C TYR A 402 -8.04 18.31 -1.96
N VAL A 403 -7.32 17.54 -1.15
CA VAL A 403 -5.94 17.81 -0.75
C VAL A 403 -5.11 16.60 -1.20
N PHE A 404 -4.18 16.81 -2.13
CA PHE A 404 -3.24 15.81 -2.57
C PHE A 404 -1.91 16.02 -1.84
N ASP A 405 -1.70 15.28 -0.77
CA ASP A 405 -0.46 15.27 -0.01
C ASP A 405 0.55 14.33 -0.67
N GLU A 406 1.83 14.70 -0.70
CA GLU A 406 2.88 14.09 -1.53
C GLU A 406 2.50 14.12 -3.03
N GLY A 407 2.03 15.27 -3.48
CA GLY A 407 1.47 15.50 -4.82
C GLY A 407 2.43 15.25 -5.99
N HIS A 408 3.74 15.14 -5.74
CA HIS A 408 4.73 14.73 -6.74
C HIS A 408 4.50 13.30 -7.27
N HIS A 409 3.68 12.48 -6.59
CA HIS A 409 3.27 11.15 -7.05
C HIS A 409 1.99 11.13 -7.89
N LEU A 410 1.36 12.29 -8.13
CA LEU A 410 0.09 12.34 -8.89
C LEU A 410 0.27 11.81 -10.31
N PHE A 411 1.36 12.17 -10.98
CA PHE A 411 1.67 11.70 -12.32
C PHE A 411 1.68 10.16 -12.41
N ASP A 412 2.41 9.50 -11.50
CA ASP A 412 2.54 8.05 -11.49
C ASP A 412 1.25 7.36 -11.03
N ALA A 413 0.47 7.99 -10.16
CA ALA A 413 -0.83 7.47 -9.72
C ALA A 413 -1.88 7.57 -10.85
N ALA A 414 -1.89 8.68 -11.58
CA ALA A 414 -2.75 8.86 -12.74
C ALA A 414 -2.37 7.87 -13.87
N ASP A 415 -1.08 7.69 -14.13
CA ASP A 415 -0.60 6.72 -15.11
C ASP A 415 -1.17 5.32 -14.88
N LYS A 416 -1.09 4.83 -13.64
CA LYS A 416 -1.63 3.50 -13.27
C LYS A 416 -3.15 3.41 -13.36
N ALA A 417 -3.87 4.50 -13.13
CA ALA A 417 -5.33 4.49 -13.10
C ALA A 417 -5.97 4.62 -14.48
N PHE A 418 -5.32 5.37 -15.38
CA PHE A 418 -5.83 5.66 -16.73
C PHE A 418 -5.18 4.80 -17.82
N SER A 419 -4.27 3.89 -17.47
CA SER A 419 -3.71 2.91 -18.40
C SER A 419 -4.70 1.79 -18.74
N ALA A 420 -4.50 1.16 -19.91
CA ALA A 420 -5.24 -0.01 -20.33
C ALA A 420 -4.29 -1.19 -20.60
N HIS A 421 -4.65 -2.36 -20.11
CA HIS A 421 -3.84 -3.56 -20.24
C HIS A 421 -4.69 -4.69 -20.83
N LEU A 422 -4.31 -5.20 -21.98
CA LEU A 422 -4.86 -6.40 -22.60
C LEU A 422 -3.90 -7.56 -22.34
N THR A 423 -4.00 -8.12 -21.10
CA THR A 423 -3.11 -9.19 -20.64
C THR A 423 -3.89 -10.47 -20.34
N GLY A 424 -3.17 -11.57 -20.21
CA GLY A 424 -3.78 -12.84 -19.85
C GLY A 424 -4.42 -12.83 -18.47
N GLN A 425 -3.82 -12.13 -17.49
CA GLN A 425 -4.39 -11.98 -16.15
C GLN A 425 -5.67 -11.16 -16.14
N GLU A 426 -5.67 -9.98 -16.80
CA GLU A 426 -6.87 -9.13 -16.89
C GLU A 426 -8.00 -9.83 -17.63
N GLY A 427 -7.68 -10.53 -18.73
CA GLY A 427 -8.65 -11.36 -19.47
C GLY A 427 -9.24 -12.48 -18.62
N GLN A 428 -8.39 -13.20 -17.88
CA GLN A 428 -8.83 -14.25 -16.96
C GLN A 428 -9.65 -13.70 -15.79
N GLU A 429 -9.33 -12.52 -15.26
CA GLU A 429 -10.14 -11.87 -14.23
C GLU A 429 -11.54 -11.52 -14.73
N LEU A 430 -11.65 -10.96 -15.94
CA LEU A 430 -12.94 -10.68 -16.55
C LEU A 430 -13.74 -11.96 -16.77
N ARG A 431 -13.11 -13.03 -17.30
CA ARG A 431 -13.73 -14.35 -17.47
C ARG A 431 -14.28 -14.88 -16.15
N ARG A 432 -13.46 -14.87 -15.09
CA ARG A 432 -13.87 -15.33 -13.75
C ARG A 432 -15.05 -14.51 -13.18
N TRP A 433 -15.07 -13.22 -13.46
CA TRP A 433 -16.17 -12.36 -13.01
C TRP A 433 -17.48 -12.66 -13.77
N LEU A 434 -17.41 -13.00 -15.05
CA LEU A 434 -18.58 -13.34 -15.87
C LEU A 434 -19.05 -14.77 -15.64
N LEU A 435 -18.16 -15.76 -15.74
CA LEU A 435 -18.52 -17.19 -15.66
C LEU A 435 -18.58 -17.73 -14.23
N GLY A 436 -17.75 -17.21 -13.33
CA GLY A 436 -17.51 -17.77 -12.01
C GLY A 436 -16.43 -18.84 -12.01
N ALA A 437 -16.47 -19.73 -11.00
CA ALA A 437 -15.55 -20.85 -10.90
C ALA A 437 -15.93 -21.97 -11.89
N GLU A 438 -15.05 -22.23 -12.85
CA GLU A 438 -15.28 -23.25 -13.90
C GLU A 438 -15.03 -24.67 -13.38
N GLN A 439 -14.22 -24.85 -12.34
CA GLN A 439 -13.98 -26.15 -11.70
C GLN A 439 -14.32 -26.09 -10.22
N LYS A 440 -15.00 -27.13 -9.72
CA LYS A 440 -15.33 -27.21 -8.28
C LYS A 440 -14.05 -27.19 -7.43
N GLY A 441 -13.97 -26.23 -6.54
CA GLY A 441 -12.84 -26.09 -5.58
C GLY A 441 -11.60 -25.34 -6.11
N SER A 442 -11.56 -24.95 -7.40
CA SER A 442 -10.40 -24.24 -7.97
C SER A 442 -10.39 -22.75 -7.72
N SER A 443 -11.56 -22.14 -7.49
CA SER A 443 -11.73 -20.70 -7.33
C SER A 443 -12.98 -20.35 -6.51
N ARG A 444 -12.94 -19.25 -5.77
CA ARG A 444 -14.10 -18.64 -5.08
C ARG A 444 -14.85 -17.65 -5.95
N ALA A 445 -14.49 -17.54 -7.23
CA ALA A 445 -15.12 -16.59 -8.14
C ALA A 445 -16.62 -16.91 -8.27
N ARG A 446 -17.42 -15.87 -8.10
CA ARG A 446 -18.89 -15.92 -8.20
C ARG A 446 -19.28 -15.20 -9.47
N GLY A 447 -19.64 -15.98 -10.50
CA GLY A 447 -20.01 -15.47 -11.81
C GLY A 447 -21.30 -14.67 -11.78
N LEU A 448 -21.63 -14.07 -12.92
CA LEU A 448 -22.79 -13.23 -13.12
C LEU A 448 -24.10 -13.97 -12.77
N LYS A 449 -24.21 -15.26 -13.13
CA LYS A 449 -25.35 -16.10 -12.81
C LYS A 449 -25.60 -16.18 -11.30
N GLN A 450 -24.57 -16.40 -10.49
CA GLN A 450 -24.69 -16.50 -9.03
C GLN A 450 -25.03 -15.14 -8.37
N ARG A 451 -24.55 -14.04 -8.95
CA ARG A 451 -24.84 -12.67 -8.49
C ARG A 451 -26.32 -12.32 -8.66
N LEU A 452 -26.95 -12.85 -9.71
CA LEU A 452 -28.34 -12.59 -10.08
C LEU A 452 -29.27 -13.79 -9.78
N GLU A 453 -28.78 -14.84 -9.10
CA GLU A 453 -29.44 -16.15 -8.96
C GLU A 453 -30.92 -16.06 -8.55
N THR A 454 -31.27 -15.32 -7.50
CA THR A 454 -32.64 -15.17 -7.06
C THR A 454 -33.51 -14.33 -8.00
N LEU A 455 -32.92 -13.47 -8.82
CA LEU A 455 -33.59 -12.57 -9.74
C LEU A 455 -33.89 -13.23 -11.11
N ILE A 456 -33.17 -14.30 -11.46
CA ILE A 456 -33.32 -14.99 -12.74
C ILE A 456 -34.28 -16.19 -12.67
N VAL A 457 -34.72 -16.62 -11.48
CA VAL A 457 -35.52 -17.86 -11.30
C VAL A 457 -36.82 -17.80 -12.11
N ASP A 458 -37.55 -16.69 -12.01
CA ASP A 458 -38.85 -16.52 -12.64
C ASP A 458 -38.83 -15.50 -13.81
N ARG A 459 -37.66 -15.25 -14.40
CA ARG A 459 -37.49 -14.21 -15.46
C ARG A 459 -36.63 -14.78 -16.60
N ASP A 460 -37.29 -15.42 -17.55
CA ASP A 460 -36.66 -16.11 -18.67
C ASP A 460 -35.78 -15.19 -19.52
N GLU A 461 -36.27 -13.99 -19.84
CA GLU A 461 -35.53 -13.00 -20.63
C GLU A 461 -34.22 -12.60 -19.97
N LEU A 462 -34.23 -12.34 -18.65
CA LEU A 462 -33.02 -12.01 -17.90
C LEU A 462 -32.04 -13.19 -17.87
N ARG A 463 -32.56 -14.41 -17.66
CA ARG A 463 -31.76 -15.64 -17.66
C ARG A 463 -31.08 -15.88 -19.00
N ASP A 464 -31.81 -15.72 -20.09
CA ASP A 464 -31.26 -15.93 -21.45
C ASP A 464 -30.22 -14.87 -21.80
N ALA A 465 -30.41 -13.61 -21.41
CA ALA A 465 -29.42 -12.55 -21.57
C ALA A 465 -28.13 -12.83 -20.75
N VAL A 466 -28.26 -13.29 -19.50
CA VAL A 466 -27.10 -13.71 -18.69
C VAL A 466 -26.37 -14.87 -19.36
N ASN A 467 -27.07 -15.89 -19.84
CA ASN A 467 -26.45 -17.03 -20.52
C ASN A 467 -25.74 -16.60 -21.82
N ALA A 468 -26.29 -15.69 -22.59
CA ALA A 468 -25.66 -15.14 -23.80
C ALA A 468 -24.32 -14.44 -23.48
N VAL A 469 -24.26 -13.66 -22.39
CA VAL A 469 -23.00 -13.04 -21.93
C VAL A 469 -21.98 -14.11 -21.53
N ILE A 470 -22.39 -15.14 -20.80
CA ILE A 470 -21.53 -16.24 -20.35
C ILE A 470 -20.93 -17.00 -21.53
N VAL A 471 -21.74 -17.31 -22.55
CA VAL A 471 -21.28 -17.98 -23.77
C VAL A 471 -20.27 -17.12 -24.52
N ALA A 472 -20.55 -15.85 -24.71
CA ALA A 472 -19.66 -14.93 -25.41
C ALA A 472 -18.31 -14.73 -24.67
N ALA A 473 -18.30 -14.76 -23.34
CA ALA A 473 -17.10 -14.60 -22.54
C ALA A 473 -16.13 -15.79 -22.59
N GLN A 474 -16.50 -16.89 -23.24
CA GLN A 474 -15.60 -18.03 -23.46
C GLN A 474 -14.41 -17.71 -24.38
N CYS A 475 -14.44 -16.59 -25.11
CA CYS A 475 -13.31 -16.09 -25.88
C CYS A 475 -12.12 -15.64 -25.04
N LEU A 476 -12.32 -15.36 -23.74
CA LEU A 476 -11.32 -14.89 -22.79
C LEU A 476 -10.43 -16.03 -22.26
N PRO A 477 -9.21 -15.75 -21.75
CA PRO A 477 -8.27 -16.77 -21.30
C PRO A 477 -8.83 -17.65 -20.18
N GLU A 478 -8.73 -18.97 -20.33
CA GLU A 478 -9.16 -19.97 -19.35
C GLU A 478 -8.06 -20.23 -18.31
N GLN A 479 -8.41 -20.78 -17.18
CA GLN A 479 -7.44 -21.21 -16.16
C GLN A 479 -6.34 -22.08 -16.78
N GLY A 480 -5.05 -21.79 -16.47
CA GLY A 480 -3.91 -22.48 -17.05
C GLY A 480 -3.49 -22.00 -18.44
N TRP A 481 -4.04 -20.88 -18.93
CA TRP A 481 -3.72 -20.28 -20.23
C TRP A 481 -2.21 -20.07 -20.42
N LEU A 482 -1.49 -19.62 -19.41
CA LEU A 482 -0.06 -19.33 -19.50
C LEU A 482 0.78 -20.56 -19.85
N LEU A 483 0.41 -21.73 -19.33
CA LEU A 483 1.07 -23.00 -19.68
C LEU A 483 0.76 -23.39 -21.14
N ARG A 484 -0.47 -23.19 -21.61
CA ARG A 484 -0.87 -23.55 -22.98
C ARG A 484 -0.17 -22.70 -24.04
N ILE A 485 0.11 -21.45 -23.77
CA ILE A 485 0.79 -20.54 -24.72
C ILE A 485 2.32 -20.60 -24.61
N HIS A 486 2.87 -21.41 -23.69
CA HIS A 486 4.32 -21.44 -23.45
C HIS A 486 5.11 -21.86 -24.70
N ASP A 487 4.65 -22.85 -25.42
CA ASP A 487 5.33 -23.42 -26.57
C ASP A 487 4.71 -22.99 -27.91
N GLY A 488 3.88 -21.96 -27.94
CA GLY A 488 3.25 -21.41 -29.13
C GLY A 488 1.73 -21.36 -29.06
N SER A 489 1.07 -21.15 -30.21
CA SER A 489 -0.39 -21.02 -30.30
C SER A 489 -1.14 -22.33 -30.52
N GLU A 490 -0.45 -23.48 -30.76
CA GLU A 490 -1.08 -24.77 -31.11
C GLU A 490 -2.03 -25.30 -30.02
N HIS A 491 -1.75 -24.98 -28.73
CA HIS A 491 -2.57 -25.40 -27.59
C HIS A 491 -3.48 -24.32 -27.06
N ALA A 492 -3.50 -23.15 -27.71
CA ALA A 492 -4.31 -22.01 -27.30
C ALA A 492 -5.81 -22.30 -27.38
N LYS A 493 -6.55 -21.99 -26.34
CA LYS A 493 -8.00 -22.09 -26.31
C LYS A 493 -8.63 -20.73 -26.62
N GLY A 494 -9.16 -20.61 -27.83
CA GLY A 494 -9.84 -19.40 -28.26
C GLY A 494 -8.93 -18.23 -28.66
N PRO A 495 -9.55 -17.14 -29.13
CA PRO A 495 -8.83 -16.05 -29.78
C PRO A 495 -7.93 -15.26 -28.85
N ALA A 496 -8.29 -15.10 -27.56
CA ALA A 496 -7.45 -14.36 -26.63
C ALA A 496 -6.12 -15.07 -26.35
N GLU A 497 -6.15 -16.40 -26.10
CA GLU A 497 -4.92 -17.16 -25.88
C GLU A 497 -4.05 -17.21 -27.13
N ALA A 498 -4.66 -17.33 -28.33
CA ALA A 498 -3.94 -17.29 -29.60
C ALA A 498 -3.22 -15.95 -29.81
N PHE A 499 -3.87 -14.83 -29.54
CA PHE A 499 -3.24 -13.52 -29.59
C PHE A 499 -2.08 -13.41 -28.58
N LEU A 500 -2.29 -13.81 -27.32
CA LEU A 500 -1.25 -13.78 -26.29
C LEU A 500 -0.04 -14.66 -26.63
N ALA A 501 -0.25 -15.80 -27.29
CA ALA A 501 0.84 -16.65 -27.77
C ALA A 501 1.71 -15.95 -28.83
N HIS A 502 1.09 -15.23 -29.80
CA HIS A 502 1.83 -14.44 -30.78
C HIS A 502 2.52 -13.22 -30.17
N VAL A 503 1.88 -12.53 -29.20
CA VAL A 503 2.52 -11.47 -28.42
C VAL A 503 3.77 -12.00 -27.72
N ARG A 504 3.66 -13.15 -27.04
CA ARG A 504 4.80 -13.79 -26.37
C ARG A 504 5.91 -14.14 -27.36
N ALA A 505 5.56 -14.69 -28.52
CA ALA A 505 6.54 -15.02 -29.54
C ALA A 505 7.27 -13.76 -30.05
N GLN A 506 6.59 -12.64 -30.28
CA GLN A 506 7.21 -11.40 -30.70
C GLN A 506 8.17 -10.85 -29.64
N VAL A 507 7.78 -10.85 -28.36
CA VAL A 507 8.65 -10.39 -27.27
C VAL A 507 9.91 -11.24 -27.20
N LEU A 508 9.80 -12.56 -27.26
CA LEU A 508 10.94 -13.47 -27.19
C LEU A 508 11.86 -13.36 -28.40
N ALA A 509 11.29 -13.17 -29.61
CA ALA A 509 12.07 -13.02 -30.84
C ALA A 509 12.96 -11.76 -30.84
N ARG A 510 12.65 -10.77 -29.99
CA ARG A 510 13.40 -9.50 -29.91
C ARG A 510 14.13 -9.33 -28.60
N ALA A 511 14.03 -10.30 -27.70
CA ALA A 511 14.74 -10.27 -26.42
C ALA A 511 16.24 -10.43 -26.64
N ALA A 512 17.05 -9.68 -25.88
CA ALA A 512 18.50 -9.85 -25.88
C ALA A 512 18.91 -11.11 -25.10
N ASP A 513 20.03 -11.74 -25.46
CA ASP A 513 20.53 -12.98 -24.84
C ASP A 513 20.79 -12.90 -23.30
N GLY A 514 20.78 -11.73 -22.71
CA GLY A 514 21.00 -11.48 -21.27
C GLY A 514 19.75 -11.31 -20.41
N ASP A 515 18.54 -11.24 -21.00
CA ASP A 515 17.31 -10.88 -20.29
C ASP A 515 16.64 -12.06 -19.55
N ARG A 516 17.41 -13.10 -19.24
CA ARG A 516 16.89 -14.27 -18.49
C ARG A 516 16.66 -13.88 -17.03
N GLY A 517 15.40 -13.73 -16.65
CA GLY A 517 14.99 -13.51 -15.24
C GLY A 517 14.24 -12.21 -14.96
N TYR A 518 14.29 -11.23 -15.86
CA TYR A 518 13.56 -9.96 -15.74
C TYR A 518 12.36 -9.91 -16.69
N SER A 519 11.40 -9.03 -16.42
CA SER A 519 10.32 -8.70 -17.35
C SER A 519 10.91 -8.11 -18.63
N ILE A 520 10.37 -8.51 -19.79
CA ILE A 520 10.84 -8.16 -21.12
C ILE A 520 9.74 -7.41 -21.83
N GLU A 521 10.11 -6.38 -22.57
CA GLU A 521 9.17 -5.58 -23.37
C GLU A 521 9.70 -5.34 -24.79
N THR A 522 8.80 -5.13 -25.73
CA THR A 522 9.14 -4.80 -27.12
C THR A 522 8.07 -3.91 -27.75
N ASP A 523 8.45 -3.12 -28.75
CA ASP A 523 7.51 -2.36 -29.55
C ASP A 523 6.49 -3.29 -30.23
N CYS A 524 5.22 -2.84 -30.31
CA CYS A 524 4.17 -3.57 -31.01
C CYS A 524 4.46 -3.69 -32.51
N LYS A 525 5.14 -2.74 -33.11
CA LYS A 525 5.43 -2.65 -34.54
C LYS A 525 6.93 -2.72 -34.84
N PRO A 526 7.30 -3.29 -36.02
CA PRO A 526 6.46 -4.09 -36.93
C PRO A 526 5.96 -5.38 -36.28
N ALA A 527 4.74 -5.83 -36.59
CA ALA A 527 4.22 -7.09 -36.07
C ALA A 527 4.88 -8.28 -36.77
N ILE A 528 5.17 -9.38 -36.03
CA ILE A 528 5.56 -10.66 -36.64
C ILE A 528 4.32 -11.37 -37.25
N ASP A 529 4.58 -12.41 -38.06
CA ASP A 529 3.52 -13.21 -38.64
C ASP A 529 2.57 -13.77 -37.58
N GLY A 530 1.26 -13.71 -37.84
CA GLY A 530 0.21 -14.22 -36.98
C GLY A 530 -0.34 -13.20 -35.98
N VAL A 531 0.42 -12.15 -35.56
CA VAL A 531 -0.05 -11.15 -34.58
C VAL A 531 -1.27 -10.40 -35.09
N LEU A 532 -1.24 -9.84 -36.29
CA LEU A 532 -2.35 -9.05 -36.84
C LEU A 532 -3.60 -9.91 -37.11
N ALA A 533 -3.43 -11.14 -37.58
CA ALA A 533 -4.54 -12.06 -37.80
C ALA A 533 -5.22 -12.44 -36.48
N SER A 534 -4.44 -12.84 -35.47
CA SER A 534 -4.98 -13.18 -34.15
C SER A 534 -5.58 -11.98 -33.43
N ALA A 535 -5.06 -10.77 -33.63
CA ALA A 535 -5.64 -9.52 -33.12
C ALA A 535 -7.02 -9.26 -33.74
N ALA A 536 -7.18 -9.44 -35.07
CA ALA A 536 -8.47 -9.27 -35.73
C ALA A 536 -9.50 -10.30 -35.28
N ASP A 537 -9.07 -11.56 -35.04
CA ASP A 537 -9.93 -12.63 -34.52
C ASP A 537 -10.39 -12.30 -33.09
N LEU A 538 -9.50 -11.80 -32.23
CA LEU A 538 -9.83 -11.39 -30.88
C LEU A 538 -10.76 -10.18 -30.89
N ASP A 539 -10.54 -9.16 -31.73
CA ASP A 539 -11.43 -7.99 -31.81
C ASP A 539 -12.85 -8.40 -32.19
N ARG A 540 -13.00 -9.30 -33.17
CA ARG A 540 -14.32 -9.84 -33.55
C ARG A 540 -15.01 -10.57 -32.38
N ALA A 541 -14.27 -11.35 -31.62
CA ALA A 541 -14.81 -12.07 -30.46
C ALA A 541 -15.21 -11.11 -29.31
N LEU A 542 -14.40 -10.10 -29.05
CA LEU A 542 -14.71 -9.05 -28.07
C LEU A 542 -15.92 -8.22 -28.48
N ALA A 543 -16.05 -7.86 -29.78
CA ALA A 543 -17.23 -7.18 -30.31
C ALA A 543 -18.52 -8.05 -30.17
N ALA A 544 -18.38 -9.37 -30.36
CA ALA A 544 -19.48 -10.30 -30.16
C ALA A 544 -19.89 -10.43 -28.69
N MET A 545 -18.96 -10.25 -27.72
CA MET A 545 -19.24 -10.25 -26.30
C MET A 545 -19.93 -8.94 -25.83
N GLU A 546 -19.62 -7.83 -26.43
CA GLU A 546 -20.16 -6.52 -26.04
C GLU A 546 -21.68 -6.42 -26.28
N LYS A 547 -22.18 -7.03 -27.37
CA LYS A 547 -23.61 -6.99 -27.72
C LYS A 547 -24.52 -7.61 -26.65
N PRO A 548 -24.33 -8.85 -26.17
CA PRO A 548 -25.17 -9.42 -25.12
C PRO A 548 -24.99 -8.70 -23.79
N ALA A 549 -23.81 -8.13 -23.49
CA ALA A 549 -23.60 -7.34 -22.29
C ALA A 549 -24.44 -6.05 -22.29
N LYS A 550 -24.48 -5.32 -23.42
CA LYS A 550 -25.35 -4.13 -23.60
C LYS A 550 -26.84 -4.48 -23.52
N LEU A 551 -27.24 -5.61 -24.09
CA LEU A 551 -28.62 -6.08 -23.99
C LEU A 551 -29.00 -6.39 -22.54
N LEU A 552 -28.13 -7.08 -21.79
CA LEU A 552 -28.35 -7.39 -20.40
C LEU A 552 -28.48 -6.11 -19.55
N ILE A 553 -27.61 -5.12 -19.75
CA ILE A 553 -27.71 -3.81 -19.09
C ILE A 553 -29.07 -3.15 -19.36
N LYS A 554 -29.52 -3.17 -20.63
CA LYS A 554 -30.82 -2.60 -21.02
C LYS A 554 -31.99 -3.31 -20.35
N ILE A 555 -31.98 -4.64 -20.27
CA ILE A 555 -33.04 -5.43 -19.60
C ILE A 555 -33.07 -5.07 -18.10
N ILE A 556 -31.90 -5.01 -17.44
CA ILE A 556 -31.85 -4.67 -16.03
C ILE A 556 -32.31 -3.24 -15.78
N ALA A 557 -31.88 -2.28 -16.59
CA ALA A 557 -32.32 -0.88 -16.49
C ALA A 557 -33.85 -0.75 -16.65
N HIS A 558 -34.43 -1.44 -17.63
CA HIS A 558 -35.91 -1.46 -17.83
C HIS A 558 -36.63 -2.06 -16.61
N MET A 559 -36.07 -3.10 -15.99
CA MET A 559 -36.63 -3.65 -14.75
C MET A 559 -36.61 -2.66 -13.59
N LEU A 560 -35.53 -1.87 -13.46
CA LEU A 560 -35.42 -0.84 -12.42
C LEU A 560 -36.40 0.31 -12.62
N ASP A 561 -36.71 0.66 -13.87
CA ASP A 561 -37.64 1.77 -14.20
C ASP A 561 -39.12 1.35 -14.11
N GLU A 562 -39.53 0.24 -14.76
CA GLU A 562 -40.95 -0.12 -14.87
C GLU A 562 -41.46 -0.97 -13.71
N LYS A 563 -40.57 -1.72 -13.02
CA LYS A 563 -40.94 -2.59 -11.88
C LYS A 563 -40.41 -2.07 -10.54
N ALA A 564 -40.14 -0.78 -10.45
CA ALA A 564 -39.62 -0.16 -9.24
C ALA A 564 -40.46 -0.46 -7.98
N ASP A 565 -41.78 -0.51 -8.12
CA ASP A 565 -42.72 -0.77 -7.01
C ASP A 565 -42.77 -2.24 -6.59
N GLU A 566 -42.37 -3.17 -7.47
CA GLU A 566 -42.36 -4.62 -7.23
C GLU A 566 -41.04 -5.10 -6.61
N LEU A 567 -39.96 -4.32 -6.75
CA LEU A 567 -38.61 -4.71 -6.34
C LEU A 567 -38.34 -4.25 -4.89
N GLU A 568 -37.80 -5.15 -4.07
CA GLU A 568 -37.28 -4.80 -2.76
C GLU A 568 -36.02 -3.91 -2.90
N SER A 569 -35.75 -3.08 -1.88
CA SER A 569 -34.54 -2.20 -1.87
C SER A 569 -33.22 -2.97 -2.10
N ALA A 570 -33.11 -4.17 -1.55
CA ALA A 570 -31.94 -5.04 -1.74
C ALA A 570 -31.81 -5.53 -3.20
N GLU A 571 -32.93 -5.84 -3.86
CA GLU A 571 -32.95 -6.27 -5.27
C GLU A 571 -32.55 -5.11 -6.20
N ARG A 572 -33.08 -3.90 -5.96
CA ARG A 572 -32.70 -2.69 -6.71
C ARG A 572 -31.19 -2.43 -6.60
N GLN A 573 -30.64 -2.47 -5.38
CA GLN A 573 -29.21 -2.29 -5.16
C GLN A 573 -28.37 -3.36 -5.88
N ARG A 574 -28.84 -4.60 -5.97
CA ARG A 574 -28.16 -5.69 -6.70
C ARG A 574 -28.16 -5.46 -8.19
N LEU A 575 -29.28 -5.08 -8.76
CA LEU A 575 -29.45 -4.80 -10.18
C LEU A 575 -28.61 -3.59 -10.60
N ASP A 576 -28.64 -2.52 -9.81
CA ASP A 576 -27.86 -1.31 -10.03
C ASP A 576 -26.33 -1.59 -9.95
N ALA A 577 -25.89 -2.39 -8.96
CA ALA A 577 -24.51 -2.84 -8.87
C ALA A 577 -24.09 -3.73 -10.05
N ALA A 578 -25.00 -4.53 -10.59
CA ALA A 578 -24.74 -5.35 -11.76
C ALA A 578 -24.58 -4.49 -13.03
N ILE A 579 -25.42 -3.48 -13.24
CA ILE A 579 -25.26 -2.52 -14.35
C ILE A 579 -23.89 -1.86 -14.27
N ARG A 580 -23.56 -1.20 -13.16
CA ARG A 580 -22.28 -0.49 -12.99
C ARG A 580 -21.08 -1.41 -13.23
N SER A 581 -21.15 -2.64 -12.76
CA SER A 581 -20.05 -3.60 -12.93
C SER A 581 -19.93 -4.09 -14.38
N LEU A 582 -21.06 -4.31 -15.09
CA LEU A 582 -21.08 -4.66 -16.52
C LEU A 582 -20.53 -3.51 -17.37
N GLU A 583 -20.98 -2.28 -17.12
CA GLU A 583 -20.50 -1.09 -17.82
C GLU A 583 -18.99 -0.96 -17.70
N ARG A 584 -18.45 -1.04 -16.47
CA ARG A 584 -17.03 -0.91 -16.23
C ARG A 584 -16.21 -2.03 -16.87
N ARG A 585 -16.61 -3.30 -16.65
CA ARG A 585 -15.78 -4.47 -16.99
C ARG A 585 -16.03 -5.00 -18.39
N ALA A 586 -17.30 -5.14 -18.78
CA ALA A 586 -17.67 -5.77 -20.04
C ALA A 586 -17.86 -4.76 -21.19
N ILE A 587 -18.01 -3.46 -20.87
CA ILE A 587 -18.15 -2.43 -21.91
C ILE A 587 -16.90 -1.55 -21.97
N MET A 588 -16.57 -0.78 -20.92
CA MET A 588 -15.48 0.19 -20.97
C MET A 588 -14.10 -0.49 -21.15
N GLN A 589 -13.81 -1.52 -20.35
CA GLN A 589 -12.54 -2.26 -20.45
C GLN A 589 -12.40 -2.97 -21.80
N VAL A 590 -13.47 -3.60 -22.29
CA VAL A 590 -13.47 -4.29 -23.58
C VAL A 590 -13.33 -3.30 -24.74
N ALA A 591 -13.99 -2.15 -24.67
CA ALA A 591 -13.83 -1.08 -25.66
C ALA A 591 -12.37 -0.60 -25.74
N ALA A 592 -11.72 -0.37 -24.61
CA ALA A 592 -10.30 0.00 -24.56
C ALA A 592 -9.40 -1.09 -25.19
N TRP A 593 -9.66 -2.38 -24.91
CA TRP A 593 -8.93 -3.48 -25.53
C TRP A 593 -9.11 -3.52 -27.04
N ARG A 594 -10.32 -3.29 -27.54
CA ARG A 594 -10.61 -3.23 -28.98
C ARG A 594 -9.89 -2.07 -29.66
N GLU A 595 -9.84 -0.90 -29.03
CA GLU A 595 -9.05 0.23 -29.54
C GLU A 595 -7.55 -0.09 -29.58
N MET A 596 -7.02 -0.80 -28.58
CA MET A 596 -5.63 -1.27 -28.58
C MET A 596 -5.34 -2.24 -29.74
N LEU A 597 -6.25 -3.17 -30.03
CA LEU A 597 -6.12 -4.10 -31.16
C LEU A 597 -6.20 -3.37 -32.51
N ALA A 598 -7.10 -2.39 -32.64
CA ALA A 598 -7.21 -1.58 -33.86
C ALA A 598 -5.93 -0.78 -34.14
N SER A 599 -5.29 -0.24 -33.10
CA SER A 599 -4.03 0.51 -33.24
C SER A 599 -2.85 -0.32 -33.76
N LEU A 600 -2.90 -1.67 -33.73
CA LEU A 600 -1.86 -2.51 -34.30
C LEU A 600 -1.82 -2.39 -35.84
N VAL A 601 -2.97 -2.16 -36.47
CA VAL A 601 -3.10 -1.96 -37.93
C VAL A 601 -2.95 -0.47 -38.26
N GLU A 602 -3.60 0.38 -37.47
CA GLU A 602 -3.58 1.82 -37.62
C GLU A 602 -2.33 2.43 -36.91
N ASN A 603 -2.16 3.74 -36.98
CA ASN A 603 -1.14 4.42 -36.17
C ASN A 603 -1.61 4.53 -34.72
N THR A 604 -0.71 4.27 -33.76
CA THR A 604 -0.96 4.56 -32.36
C THR A 604 -1.27 6.06 -32.20
N PRO A 605 -2.39 6.46 -31.58
CA PRO A 605 -2.69 7.86 -31.36
C PRO A 605 -1.57 8.55 -30.54
N ALA A 606 -1.22 9.79 -30.91
CA ALA A 606 -0.09 10.51 -30.32
C ALA A 606 -0.14 10.69 -28.78
N ALA A 607 -1.33 10.57 -28.20
CA ALA A 607 -1.52 10.65 -26.74
C ALA A 607 -1.06 9.38 -25.99
N PHE A 608 -0.79 8.27 -26.70
CA PHE A 608 -0.52 6.97 -26.10
C PHE A 608 0.85 6.40 -26.45
N VAL A 609 1.34 5.56 -25.57
CA VAL A 609 2.49 4.68 -25.78
C VAL A 609 2.02 3.25 -25.65
N GLU A 610 2.37 2.38 -26.61
CA GLU A 610 1.94 0.98 -26.65
C GLU A 610 3.13 0.06 -26.80
N TRP A 611 3.08 -1.08 -26.09
CA TRP A 611 4.11 -2.10 -26.18
C TRP A 611 3.57 -3.49 -25.82
N PHE A 612 4.30 -4.52 -26.19
CA PHE A 612 4.11 -5.89 -25.75
C PHE A 612 5.08 -6.21 -24.60
N ALA A 613 4.62 -6.98 -23.62
CA ALA A 613 5.46 -7.40 -22.51
C ALA A 613 5.21 -8.83 -22.07
N ILE A 614 6.26 -9.44 -21.52
CA ILE A 614 6.21 -10.64 -20.67
C ILE A 614 6.61 -10.20 -19.27
N GLU A 615 5.70 -10.25 -18.33
CA GLU A 615 5.99 -10.00 -16.93
C GLU A 615 6.52 -11.26 -16.26
N ARG A 616 7.60 -11.12 -15.48
CA ARG A 616 8.24 -12.23 -14.77
C ARG A 616 8.33 -12.00 -13.29
N GLN A 617 8.06 -13.06 -12.53
CA GLN A 617 8.29 -13.11 -11.09
C GLN A 617 9.22 -14.28 -10.76
N PHE A 618 10.29 -14.01 -10.03
CA PHE A 618 11.30 -15.02 -9.69
C PHE A 618 11.83 -15.80 -10.91
N GLY A 619 11.99 -15.11 -12.04
CA GLY A 619 12.51 -15.71 -13.28
C GLY A 619 11.50 -16.55 -14.08
N ARG A 620 10.23 -16.60 -13.65
CA ARG A 620 9.16 -17.31 -14.35
C ARG A 620 8.17 -16.33 -14.97
N ASP A 621 7.68 -16.65 -16.17
CA ASP A 621 6.62 -15.88 -16.79
C ASP A 621 5.38 -15.87 -15.89
N PHE A 622 4.86 -14.68 -15.61
CA PHE A 622 3.70 -14.44 -14.74
C PHE A 622 2.50 -13.94 -15.55
N ASP A 623 2.74 -13.00 -16.47
CA ASP A 623 1.72 -12.44 -17.34
C ASP A 623 2.31 -12.14 -18.73
N VAL A 624 1.44 -12.07 -19.74
CA VAL A 624 1.79 -11.72 -21.13
C VAL A 624 0.70 -10.82 -21.67
N GLY A 625 1.07 -9.76 -22.39
CA GLY A 625 0.03 -8.93 -23.01
C GLY A 625 0.53 -7.66 -23.68
N MET A 626 -0.46 -6.86 -24.07
CA MET A 626 -0.30 -5.54 -24.66
C MET A 626 -0.65 -4.50 -23.62
N HIS A 627 0.16 -3.46 -23.52
CA HIS A 627 0.01 -2.34 -22.61
C HIS A 627 -0.17 -1.04 -23.39
N ARG A 628 -1.07 -0.18 -22.92
CA ARG A 628 -1.29 1.17 -23.42
C ARG A 628 -1.29 2.14 -22.25
N HIS A 629 -0.40 3.13 -22.29
CA HIS A 629 -0.34 4.21 -21.30
C HIS A 629 -0.46 5.55 -21.99
N TYR A 630 -1.02 6.52 -21.28
CA TYR A 630 -0.95 7.90 -21.74
C TYR A 630 0.51 8.39 -21.70
N LEU A 631 0.91 9.13 -22.71
CA LEU A 631 2.17 9.85 -22.70
C LEU A 631 2.18 10.86 -21.55
N ASP A 632 1.09 11.61 -21.42
CA ASP A 632 0.78 12.49 -20.30
C ASP A 632 -0.51 12.03 -19.59
N PRO A 633 -0.39 11.31 -18.46
CA PRO A 633 -1.54 10.80 -17.73
C PRO A 633 -2.31 11.88 -16.95
N THR A 634 -1.75 13.11 -16.86
CA THR A 634 -2.42 14.22 -16.19
C THR A 634 -3.55 14.81 -17.03
N LEU A 635 -3.54 14.61 -18.36
CA LEU A 635 -4.63 14.98 -19.25
C LEU A 635 -5.98 14.30 -18.87
N PRO A 636 -6.07 12.97 -18.87
CA PRO A 636 -7.30 12.29 -18.46
C PRO A 636 -7.64 12.56 -17.00
N LEU A 637 -6.66 12.71 -16.11
CA LEU A 637 -6.89 13.08 -14.71
C LEU A 637 -7.62 14.42 -14.61
N THR A 638 -7.12 15.42 -15.29
CA THR A 638 -7.72 16.78 -15.29
C THR A 638 -9.14 16.74 -15.87
N SER A 639 -9.33 16.05 -17.00
CA SER A 639 -10.64 15.90 -17.63
C SER A 639 -11.65 15.22 -16.72
N ALA A 640 -11.22 14.29 -15.87
CA ALA A 640 -12.09 13.58 -14.94
C ALA A 640 -12.42 14.39 -13.67
N LEU A 641 -11.47 15.18 -13.15
CA LEU A 641 -11.65 15.91 -11.88
C LEU A 641 -12.24 17.32 -12.07
N ALA A 642 -11.87 18.03 -13.12
CA ALA A 642 -12.26 19.43 -13.30
C ALA A 642 -13.77 19.69 -13.28
N PRO A 643 -14.65 18.82 -13.84
CA PRO A 643 -16.09 19.06 -13.81
C PRO A 643 -16.67 19.08 -12.40
N THR A 644 -16.20 18.25 -11.51
CA THR A 644 -16.75 18.04 -10.16
C THR A 644 -15.98 18.75 -9.05
N ALA A 645 -14.67 18.93 -9.22
CA ALA A 645 -13.85 19.61 -8.22
C ALA A 645 -14.14 21.12 -8.22
N HIS A 646 -14.23 21.70 -7.02
CA HIS A 646 -14.31 23.15 -6.83
C HIS A 646 -12.97 23.71 -6.34
N GLY A 647 -12.17 22.91 -5.63
CA GLY A 647 -10.86 23.32 -5.19
C GLY A 647 -9.94 22.15 -4.90
N MET A 648 -8.68 22.33 -5.24
CA MET A 648 -7.62 21.34 -5.08
C MET A 648 -6.37 21.97 -4.48
N VAL A 649 -5.86 21.39 -3.42
CA VAL A 649 -4.52 21.66 -2.88
C VAL A 649 -3.62 20.52 -3.31
N VAL A 650 -2.53 20.81 -3.99
CA VAL A 650 -1.47 19.84 -4.31
C VAL A 650 -0.23 20.24 -3.54
N THR A 651 0.19 19.45 -2.60
CA THR A 651 1.30 19.78 -1.71
C THR A 651 2.34 18.68 -1.60
N SER A 652 3.59 19.08 -1.49
CA SER A 652 4.74 18.20 -1.23
C SER A 652 5.93 19.02 -0.70
N ALA A 653 6.92 18.34 -0.16
CA ALA A 653 8.23 18.94 0.11
C ALA A 653 9.11 19.05 -1.17
N THR A 654 8.68 18.43 -2.26
CA THR A 654 9.47 18.22 -3.49
C THR A 654 8.61 18.35 -4.76
N LEU A 655 7.89 19.46 -4.93
CA LEU A 655 7.11 19.72 -6.14
C LEU A 655 8.00 20.24 -7.26
N ARG A 656 8.83 21.27 -6.95
CA ARG A 656 9.73 21.92 -7.91
C ARG A 656 10.97 21.06 -8.18
N ASP A 657 11.49 21.15 -9.40
CA ASP A 657 12.66 20.36 -9.81
C ASP A 657 13.95 20.75 -9.06
N GLY A 658 14.24 22.01 -8.87
CA GLY A 658 15.45 22.52 -8.21
C GLY A 658 16.60 22.69 -9.19
N THR A 659 16.33 23.25 -10.35
CA THR A 659 17.36 23.62 -11.35
C THR A 659 18.02 24.95 -11.03
N GLY A 660 17.41 25.77 -10.15
CA GLY A 660 17.77 27.14 -9.89
C GLY A 660 17.04 28.17 -10.78
N ASP A 661 16.27 27.72 -11.76
CA ASP A 661 15.34 28.51 -12.57
C ASP A 661 13.93 28.34 -11.99
N GLU A 662 13.46 29.30 -11.23
CA GLU A 662 12.22 29.21 -10.47
C GLU A 662 10.99 29.05 -11.37
N ASP A 663 10.94 29.76 -12.50
CA ASP A 663 9.81 29.68 -13.45
C ASP A 663 9.76 28.30 -14.12
N PHE A 664 10.91 27.79 -14.54
CA PHE A 664 11.02 26.44 -15.09
C PHE A 664 10.63 25.37 -14.06
N ASP A 665 11.11 25.49 -12.83
CA ASP A 665 10.84 24.54 -11.75
C ASP A 665 9.34 24.49 -11.39
N TRP A 666 8.63 25.62 -11.42
CA TRP A 666 7.18 25.66 -11.25
C TRP A 666 6.43 25.09 -12.46
N HIS A 667 6.89 25.38 -13.68
CA HIS A 667 6.27 24.82 -14.88
C HIS A 667 6.32 23.28 -14.87
N VAL A 668 7.46 22.72 -14.51
CA VAL A 668 7.60 21.27 -14.32
C VAL A 668 6.63 20.72 -13.25
N ALA A 669 6.44 21.45 -12.15
CA ALA A 669 5.47 21.06 -11.11
C ALA A 669 4.03 21.10 -11.64
N GLU A 670 3.67 22.11 -12.43
CA GLU A 670 2.34 22.25 -13.07
C GLU A 670 2.07 21.10 -14.04
N ASP A 671 3.04 20.74 -14.89
CA ASP A 671 2.92 19.61 -15.83
C ASP A 671 2.71 18.28 -15.08
N ARG A 672 3.51 18.03 -14.07
CA ARG A 672 3.44 16.75 -13.31
C ARG A 672 2.20 16.60 -12.43
N THR A 673 1.52 17.68 -12.13
CA THR A 673 0.30 17.69 -11.33
C THR A 673 -0.97 17.86 -12.16
N GLY A 674 -0.84 18.17 -13.44
CA GLY A 674 -1.93 18.47 -14.36
C GLY A 674 -2.47 19.90 -14.23
N ALA A 675 -1.84 20.75 -13.43
CA ALA A 675 -2.27 22.13 -13.27
C ALA A 675 -2.12 22.93 -14.58
N SER A 676 -1.17 22.57 -15.46
CA SER A 676 -0.99 23.17 -16.80
C SER A 676 -2.17 22.92 -17.74
N HIS A 677 -2.99 21.90 -17.48
CA HIS A 677 -4.18 21.56 -18.28
C HIS A 677 -5.48 22.17 -17.74
N MET A 678 -5.40 22.90 -16.63
CA MET A 678 -6.59 23.52 -16.04
C MET A 678 -6.89 24.88 -16.68
N PRO A 679 -8.20 25.26 -16.73
CA PRO A 679 -8.61 26.52 -17.35
C PRO A 679 -8.06 27.78 -16.67
N LEU A 680 -7.77 27.70 -15.37
CA LEU A 680 -7.21 28.78 -14.57
C LEU A 680 -5.80 28.44 -14.11
N PRO A 681 -4.87 29.41 -14.07
CA PRO A 681 -3.52 29.19 -13.56
C PRO A 681 -3.55 28.82 -12.08
N ALA A 682 -2.67 27.93 -11.68
CA ALA A 682 -2.52 27.55 -10.29
C ALA A 682 -1.90 28.67 -9.44
N ILE A 683 -2.35 28.78 -8.21
CA ILE A 683 -1.69 29.63 -7.21
C ILE A 683 -0.45 28.91 -6.72
N ARG A 684 0.71 29.52 -6.88
CA ARG A 684 2.01 28.97 -6.47
C ARG A 684 2.38 29.48 -5.07
N ALA A 685 2.74 28.56 -4.17
CA ALA A 685 3.18 28.88 -2.82
C ALA A 685 4.41 28.04 -2.45
N ALA A 686 5.47 28.67 -1.94
CA ALA A 686 6.69 27.99 -1.52
C ALA A 686 7.09 28.43 -0.12
N MET A 687 7.21 27.47 0.79
CA MET A 687 7.67 27.67 2.17
C MET A 687 8.97 26.92 2.42
N LYS A 688 9.99 27.66 2.84
CA LYS A 688 11.28 27.04 3.20
C LYS A 688 11.14 26.17 4.45
N SER A 689 11.96 25.13 4.54
CA SER A 689 12.13 24.34 5.77
C SER A 689 12.60 25.22 6.93
N PRO A 690 12.11 25.00 8.15
CA PRO A 690 12.62 25.71 9.34
C PRO A 690 13.99 25.21 9.81
N TYR A 691 14.52 24.14 9.23
CA TYR A 691 15.75 23.48 9.67
C TYR A 691 17.01 24.13 9.12
N ASN A 692 18.10 24.12 9.91
CA ASN A 692 19.43 24.56 9.49
C ASN A 692 20.24 23.36 8.95
N TYR A 693 20.02 23.03 7.67
CA TYR A 693 20.69 21.86 7.06
C TYR A 693 22.20 21.96 7.05
N ARG A 694 22.79 23.16 7.02
CA ARG A 694 24.23 23.36 7.07
C ARG A 694 24.87 22.81 8.33
N GLU A 695 24.18 22.96 9.46
CA GLU A 695 24.65 22.44 10.76
C GLU A 695 24.23 21.00 10.99
N GLN A 696 23.02 20.64 10.53
CA GLN A 696 22.38 19.36 10.83
C GLN A 696 22.76 18.24 9.86
N THR A 697 23.34 18.54 8.70
CA THR A 697 23.62 17.52 7.69
C THR A 697 25.01 17.60 7.07
N ARG A 698 25.49 16.47 6.54
CA ARG A 698 26.66 16.37 5.66
C ARG A 698 26.33 15.48 4.48
N VAL A 699 26.86 15.83 3.30
CA VAL A 699 26.68 15.02 2.07
C VAL A 699 28.03 14.66 1.50
N PHE A 700 28.30 13.36 1.36
CA PHE A 700 29.54 12.85 0.77
C PHE A 700 29.27 12.08 -0.52
N ILE A 701 30.00 12.43 -1.58
CA ILE A 701 30.05 11.70 -2.84
C ILE A 701 31.39 10.99 -2.91
N VAL A 702 31.38 9.67 -2.77
CA VAL A 702 32.62 8.87 -2.75
C VAL A 702 33.17 8.73 -4.17
N ASN A 703 34.45 9.09 -4.36
CA ASN A 703 35.06 9.22 -5.69
C ASN A 703 36.10 8.13 -6.02
N ASP A 704 36.52 7.30 -5.06
CA ASP A 704 37.60 6.31 -5.17
C ASP A 704 37.10 4.84 -5.12
N LEU A 705 35.77 4.62 -5.13
CA LEU A 705 35.19 3.28 -5.04
C LEU A 705 34.80 2.73 -6.40
N GLY A 706 35.20 1.48 -6.69
CA GLY A 706 34.77 0.74 -7.88
C GLY A 706 33.33 0.22 -7.70
N ARG A 707 32.38 0.77 -8.48
CA ARG A 707 30.94 0.54 -8.33
C ARG A 707 30.43 -0.87 -8.71
N ASP A 708 31.23 -1.67 -9.43
CA ASP A 708 30.77 -2.94 -9.98
C ASP A 708 31.28 -4.16 -9.17
N ASN A 709 32.16 -3.94 -8.17
CA ASN A 709 32.63 -4.98 -7.28
C ASN A 709 31.77 -5.07 -6.01
N PRO A 710 30.97 -6.14 -5.84
CA PRO A 710 30.07 -6.30 -4.68
C PRO A 710 30.84 -6.33 -3.35
N ASP A 711 32.07 -6.87 -3.32
CA ASP A 711 32.85 -7.01 -2.08
C ASP A 711 33.32 -5.62 -1.59
N HIS A 712 33.74 -4.75 -2.51
CA HIS A 712 34.12 -3.38 -2.15
C HIS A 712 32.90 -2.56 -1.69
N ILE A 713 31.76 -2.71 -2.35
CA ILE A 713 30.51 -2.04 -1.95
C ILE A 713 30.06 -2.54 -0.57
N ALA A 714 30.09 -3.86 -0.32
CA ALA A 714 29.75 -4.41 0.99
C ALA A 714 30.68 -3.90 2.09
N ALA A 715 31.99 -3.83 1.82
CA ALA A 715 32.95 -3.27 2.76
C ALA A 715 32.66 -1.79 3.05
N ALA A 716 32.30 -0.99 2.04
CA ALA A 716 31.92 0.41 2.23
C ALA A 716 30.66 0.56 3.11
N TYR A 717 29.61 -0.23 2.84
CA TYR A 717 28.41 -0.25 3.68
C TYR A 717 28.73 -0.65 5.12
N ARG A 718 29.54 -1.71 5.32
CA ARG A 718 29.95 -2.18 6.65
C ARG A 718 30.62 -1.05 7.44
N GLU A 719 31.65 -0.44 6.87
CA GLU A 719 32.42 0.59 7.57
C GLU A 719 31.59 1.85 7.87
N LEU A 720 30.71 2.26 6.96
CA LEU A 720 29.81 3.38 7.16
C LEU A 720 28.76 3.09 8.25
N PHE A 721 28.17 1.88 8.27
CA PHE A 721 27.21 1.46 9.27
C PHE A 721 27.88 1.35 10.67
N LEU A 722 29.10 0.87 10.74
CA LEU A 722 29.89 0.86 11.97
C LEU A 722 30.27 2.27 12.40
N ALA A 723 30.61 3.17 11.48
CA ALA A 723 30.95 4.55 11.78
C ALA A 723 29.76 5.35 12.34
N SER A 724 28.55 5.04 11.88
CA SER A 724 27.30 5.63 12.42
C SER A 724 26.82 4.96 13.72
N GLY A 725 27.37 3.80 14.10
CA GLY A 725 26.86 2.99 15.21
C GLY A 725 25.45 2.44 14.96
N GLY A 726 25.08 2.15 13.71
CA GLY A 726 23.72 1.80 13.30
C GLY A 726 22.85 3.03 12.99
N GLY A 727 21.51 2.92 13.07
CA GLY A 727 20.57 3.95 12.64
C GLY A 727 20.77 4.31 11.17
N ALA A 728 21.01 3.30 10.33
CA ALA A 728 21.48 3.49 8.97
C ALA A 728 20.54 2.86 7.93
N LEU A 729 20.30 3.60 6.87
CA LEU A 729 19.47 3.18 5.74
C LEU A 729 20.33 3.01 4.49
N GLY A 730 20.40 1.79 3.96
CA GLY A 730 21.06 1.48 2.69
C GLY A 730 20.04 1.40 1.56
N LEU A 731 20.16 2.24 0.54
CA LEU A 731 19.26 2.32 -0.60
C LEU A 731 19.89 1.78 -1.87
N PHE A 732 19.18 0.86 -2.52
CA PHE A 732 19.65 0.15 -3.70
C PHE A 732 18.76 0.41 -4.91
N THR A 733 19.37 0.48 -6.08
CA THR A 733 18.69 0.64 -7.37
C THR A 733 18.17 -0.69 -7.95
N ALA A 734 18.62 -1.83 -7.41
CA ALA A 734 18.22 -3.16 -7.85
C ALA A 734 18.19 -4.17 -6.70
N ILE A 735 17.16 -5.02 -6.68
CA ILE A 735 16.95 -6.07 -5.66
C ILE A 735 18.12 -7.08 -5.66
N THR A 736 18.66 -7.43 -6.83
CA THR A 736 19.79 -8.36 -6.95
C THR A 736 21.04 -7.82 -6.26
N ARG A 737 21.30 -6.53 -6.37
CA ARG A 737 22.41 -5.88 -5.67
C ARG A 737 22.17 -5.85 -4.16
N LEU A 738 20.97 -5.50 -3.72
CA LEU A 738 20.62 -5.54 -2.30
C LEU A 738 20.89 -6.92 -1.71
N ARG A 739 20.44 -7.99 -2.37
CA ARG A 739 20.66 -9.37 -1.92
C ARG A 739 22.14 -9.74 -1.83
N ALA A 740 22.92 -9.41 -2.86
CA ALA A 740 24.35 -9.69 -2.91
C ALA A 740 25.13 -8.96 -1.79
N ILE A 741 24.71 -7.75 -1.43
CA ILE A 741 25.32 -6.98 -0.33
C ILE A 741 24.86 -7.50 1.03
N TYR A 742 23.57 -7.81 1.19
CA TYR A 742 23.02 -8.38 2.42
C TYR A 742 23.74 -9.66 2.85
N GLU A 743 23.98 -10.60 1.93
CA GLU A 743 24.68 -11.86 2.21
C GLU A 743 26.10 -11.63 2.77
N ARG A 744 26.76 -10.55 2.34
CA ARG A 744 28.11 -10.18 2.79
C ARG A 744 28.14 -9.40 4.10
N LEU A 745 27.03 -8.69 4.40
CA LEU A 745 26.93 -7.85 5.60
C LEU A 745 26.46 -8.62 6.83
N THR A 746 25.62 -9.65 6.65
CA THR A 746 24.92 -10.32 7.78
C THR A 746 25.88 -10.78 8.89
N GLY A 747 26.95 -11.49 8.55
CA GLY A 747 27.95 -11.94 9.54
C GLY A 747 28.63 -10.79 10.26
N PRO A 748 29.30 -9.87 9.52
CA PRO A 748 29.98 -8.72 10.13
C PRO A 748 29.07 -7.81 10.97
N MET A 749 27.78 -7.65 10.62
CA MET A 749 26.83 -6.86 11.42
C MET A 749 26.42 -7.61 12.69
N ASP A 750 26.17 -8.92 12.60
CA ASP A 750 25.90 -9.75 13.76
C ASP A 750 27.08 -9.75 14.74
N ASP A 751 28.31 -9.85 14.24
CA ASP A 751 29.55 -9.78 15.07
C ASP A 751 29.71 -8.44 15.79
N ALA A 752 29.22 -7.35 15.15
CA ALA A 752 29.21 -6.01 15.72
C ALA A 752 28.02 -5.72 16.65
N GLY A 753 27.08 -6.67 16.80
CA GLY A 753 25.86 -6.50 17.59
C GLY A 753 24.81 -5.59 16.94
N LEU A 754 24.96 -5.24 15.65
CA LEU A 754 24.02 -4.41 14.91
C LEU A 754 22.98 -5.26 14.17
N GLN A 755 21.71 -4.97 14.40
CA GLN A 755 20.62 -5.66 13.70
C GLN A 755 20.55 -5.19 12.25
N LEU A 756 20.67 -6.12 11.30
CA LEU A 756 20.49 -5.86 9.88
C LEU A 756 19.11 -6.36 9.41
N LEU A 757 18.31 -5.44 8.89
CA LEU A 757 16.99 -5.69 8.29
C LEU A 757 17.10 -5.50 6.78
N ALA A 758 16.36 -6.28 5.99
CA ALA A 758 16.40 -6.14 4.54
C ALA A 758 15.05 -6.39 3.87
N GLN A 759 14.58 -5.41 3.11
CA GLN A 759 13.42 -5.55 2.24
C GLN A 759 13.67 -6.67 1.20
N HIS A 760 12.64 -7.43 0.85
CA HIS A 760 12.67 -8.56 -0.09
C HIS A 760 13.44 -9.80 0.41
N ILE A 761 13.95 -9.80 1.63
CA ILE A 761 14.67 -10.92 2.25
C ILE A 761 13.98 -11.37 3.53
N ASP A 762 13.67 -10.43 4.43
CA ASP A 762 13.13 -10.76 5.75
C ASP A 762 11.68 -11.25 5.74
N GLY A 763 11.00 -11.29 4.61
CA GLY A 763 9.63 -11.79 4.50
C GLY A 763 8.57 -10.92 5.17
N MET A 764 8.96 -9.89 5.91
CA MET A 764 8.08 -8.91 6.53
C MET A 764 7.66 -7.85 5.52
N ASP A 765 6.48 -7.27 5.74
CA ASP A 765 6.08 -6.10 4.97
C ASP A 765 6.96 -4.87 5.31
N VAL A 766 7.00 -3.91 4.39
CA VAL A 766 7.84 -2.71 4.54
C VAL A 766 7.45 -1.90 5.78
N SER A 767 6.16 -1.85 6.14
CA SER A 767 5.71 -1.08 7.30
C SER A 767 6.21 -1.68 8.62
N THR A 768 6.20 -3.00 8.73
CA THR A 768 6.74 -3.71 9.89
C THR A 768 8.26 -3.51 10.01
N LEU A 769 9.00 -3.59 8.89
CA LEU A 769 10.44 -3.31 8.89
C LEU A 769 10.75 -1.88 9.35
N ILE A 770 9.97 -0.90 8.91
CA ILE A 770 10.10 0.50 9.33
C ILE A 770 9.75 0.66 10.81
N ASP A 771 8.70 -0.01 11.31
CA ASP A 771 8.31 0.06 12.71
C ASP A 771 9.39 -0.57 13.62
N ILE A 772 10.04 -1.67 13.20
CA ILE A 772 11.20 -2.24 13.90
C ILE A 772 12.35 -1.23 13.88
N PHE A 773 12.71 -0.72 12.70
CA PHE A 773 13.80 0.24 12.52
C PHE A 773 13.60 1.52 13.34
N ARG A 774 12.37 1.97 13.55
CA ARG A 774 12.04 3.11 14.40
C ARG A 774 12.28 2.85 15.89
N VAL A 775 12.00 1.64 16.37
CA VAL A 775 12.09 1.26 17.80
C VAL A 775 13.49 0.80 18.16
N GLU A 776 14.13 0.07 17.27
CA GLU A 776 15.51 -0.44 17.45
C GLU A 776 16.49 0.63 16.96
N ARG A 777 16.99 1.46 17.90
CA ARG A 777 17.79 2.66 17.62
C ARG A 777 19.03 2.39 16.75
N ASP A 778 19.68 1.26 16.92
CA ASP A 778 20.93 0.90 16.28
C ASP A 778 20.74 -0.12 15.15
N ALA A 779 19.50 -0.34 14.69
CA ALA A 779 19.25 -1.19 13.54
C ALA A 779 19.74 -0.55 12.24
N CYS A 780 20.10 -1.40 11.27
CA CYS A 780 20.39 -1.02 9.89
C CYS A 780 19.32 -1.61 8.97
N LEU A 781 18.86 -0.83 8.01
CA LEU A 781 17.80 -1.26 7.06
C LEU A 781 18.31 -1.15 5.62
N LEU A 782 18.23 -2.24 4.85
CA LEU A 782 18.48 -2.23 3.41
C LEU A 782 17.14 -2.23 2.66
N GLY A 783 17.01 -1.35 1.67
CA GLY A 783 15.77 -1.24 0.90
C GLY A 783 15.93 -0.66 -0.50
N THR A 784 14.80 -0.58 -1.19
CA THR A 784 14.65 0.05 -2.50
C THR A 784 13.70 1.24 -2.42
N ASP A 785 13.13 1.69 -3.53
CA ASP A 785 12.24 2.85 -3.61
C ASP A 785 11.09 2.83 -2.59
N ALA A 786 10.49 1.67 -2.32
CA ALA A 786 9.37 1.59 -1.37
C ALA A 786 9.77 1.92 0.08
N VAL A 787 10.99 1.60 0.47
CA VAL A 787 11.53 1.99 1.79
C VAL A 787 11.85 3.49 1.77
N ARG A 788 12.50 3.99 0.70
CA ARG A 788 12.81 5.42 0.56
C ARG A 788 11.56 6.30 0.77
N ASP A 789 10.45 5.95 0.13
CA ASP A 789 9.22 6.75 0.16
C ASP A 789 8.41 6.56 1.45
N GLY A 790 8.56 5.40 2.13
CA GLY A 790 7.79 5.02 3.31
C GLY A 790 8.43 5.33 4.67
N VAL A 791 9.73 5.61 4.72
CA VAL A 791 10.46 5.84 5.98
C VAL A 791 10.14 7.23 6.54
N ASP A 792 9.54 7.25 7.72
CA ASP A 792 9.41 8.44 8.56
C ASP A 792 9.83 8.08 9.98
N VAL A 793 11.13 8.26 10.23
CA VAL A 793 11.80 7.84 11.47
C VAL A 793 12.56 9.05 12.00
N PRO A 794 11.98 9.78 12.99
CA PRO A 794 12.64 10.91 13.60
C PRO A 794 13.70 10.47 14.62
N GLY A 795 14.66 11.35 14.87
CA GLY A 795 15.69 11.17 15.88
C GLY A 795 16.80 10.19 15.48
N ASP A 796 17.49 9.68 16.48
CA ASP A 796 18.70 8.88 16.32
C ASP A 796 18.53 7.53 15.58
N SER A 797 17.30 7.09 15.36
CA SER A 797 17.05 5.83 14.64
C SER A 797 17.34 5.94 13.15
N LEU A 798 17.46 7.16 12.58
CA LEU A 798 17.92 7.38 11.20
C LEU A 798 18.92 8.54 11.15
N ARG A 799 20.20 8.23 11.19
CA ARG A 799 21.32 9.20 11.19
C ARG A 799 22.26 9.06 10.00
N LEU A 800 22.10 7.99 9.20
CA LEU A 800 22.88 7.76 7.99
C LEU A 800 22.01 7.20 6.85
N ILE A 801 22.13 7.80 5.67
CA ILE A 801 21.58 7.25 4.42
C ILE A 801 22.73 6.99 3.44
N VAL A 802 22.80 5.78 2.89
CA VAL A 802 23.80 5.38 1.90
C VAL A 802 23.11 4.92 0.62
N PHE A 803 23.42 5.57 -0.50
CA PHE A 803 23.03 5.11 -1.83
C PHE A 803 24.16 4.34 -2.51
N ASP A 804 23.84 3.20 -3.10
CA ASP A 804 24.81 2.40 -3.85
C ASP A 804 25.19 3.03 -5.19
N ARG A 805 24.25 3.71 -5.84
CA ARG A 805 24.41 4.38 -7.14
C ARG A 805 23.44 5.56 -7.27
N VAL A 806 23.72 6.45 -8.22
CA VAL A 806 22.78 7.47 -8.67
C VAL A 806 21.50 6.78 -9.14
N PRO A 807 20.30 7.12 -8.59
CA PRO A 807 19.04 6.43 -8.87
C PRO A 807 18.41 6.84 -10.20
N TRP A 808 19.13 6.59 -11.31
CA TRP A 808 18.61 6.84 -12.65
C TRP A 808 17.34 6.04 -12.92
N PRO A 809 16.35 6.61 -13.66
CA PRO A 809 15.18 5.85 -14.11
C PRO A 809 15.59 4.72 -15.06
N ARG A 810 14.80 3.63 -15.05
CA ARG A 810 15.00 2.54 -16.00
C ARG A 810 14.57 3.01 -17.41
N PRO A 811 15.39 2.78 -18.46
CA PRO A 811 15.07 3.23 -19.81
C PRO A 811 14.11 2.23 -20.52
N ASP A 812 12.93 1.99 -19.95
CA ASP A 812 11.86 1.21 -20.60
C ASP A 812 11.19 1.99 -21.73
N ILE A 813 10.28 1.35 -22.48
CA ILE A 813 9.63 1.94 -23.65
C ILE A 813 8.84 3.20 -23.27
N LEU A 814 8.06 3.12 -22.19
CA LEU A 814 7.27 4.25 -21.70
C LEU A 814 8.18 5.41 -21.28
N HIS A 815 9.25 5.12 -20.54
CA HIS A 815 10.19 6.14 -20.11
C HIS A 815 10.90 6.81 -21.29
N ARG A 816 11.34 6.05 -22.30
CA ARG A 816 11.96 6.63 -23.51
C ARG A 816 11.01 7.57 -24.26
N ALA A 817 9.74 7.17 -24.39
CA ALA A 817 8.72 8.01 -25.02
C ALA A 817 8.48 9.30 -24.22
N ARG A 818 8.31 9.22 -22.91
CA ARG A 818 8.15 10.38 -22.02
C ARG A 818 9.38 11.29 -22.03
N LYS A 819 10.57 10.72 -21.99
CA LYS A 819 11.81 11.47 -22.13
C LYS A 819 11.86 12.28 -23.42
N ALA A 820 11.40 11.72 -24.54
CA ALA A 820 11.34 12.42 -25.81
C ALA A 820 10.30 13.56 -25.81
N ALA A 821 9.17 13.37 -25.11
CA ALA A 821 8.09 14.37 -25.03
C ALA A 821 8.35 15.46 -23.98
N PHE A 822 8.95 15.12 -22.83
CA PHE A 822 9.17 16.02 -21.69
C PHE A 822 10.65 16.38 -21.54
N HIS A 823 11.12 17.41 -22.27
CA HIS A 823 12.42 18.05 -22.09
C HIS A 823 13.69 17.17 -22.28
N GLY A 824 13.58 15.98 -22.88
CA GLY A 824 14.76 15.17 -23.23
C GLY A 824 15.60 14.74 -22.02
N ALA A 825 16.89 15.01 -22.03
CA ALA A 825 17.79 14.63 -20.94
C ALA A 825 17.46 15.26 -19.58
N ARG A 826 16.81 16.44 -19.58
CA ARG A 826 16.37 17.10 -18.34
C ARG A 826 15.30 16.29 -17.59
N TYR A 827 14.51 15.47 -18.31
CA TYR A 827 13.52 14.57 -17.69
C TYR A 827 14.16 13.51 -16.80
N ASP A 828 15.26 12.89 -17.24
CA ASP A 828 16.02 11.94 -16.41
C ASP A 828 16.60 12.62 -15.18
N ASP A 829 17.20 13.80 -15.37
CA ASP A 829 17.82 14.58 -14.30
C ASP A 829 16.77 14.98 -13.25
N MET A 830 15.59 15.45 -13.68
CA MET A 830 14.47 15.80 -12.81
C MET A 830 14.03 14.62 -11.94
N LEU A 831 13.77 13.44 -12.54
CA LEU A 831 13.35 12.25 -11.79
C LEU A 831 14.41 11.79 -10.81
N THR A 832 15.68 11.91 -11.20
CA THR A 832 16.81 11.53 -10.34
C THR A 832 16.97 12.50 -9.17
N ARG A 833 16.89 13.83 -9.42
CA ARG A 833 16.90 14.84 -8.33
C ARG A 833 15.74 14.64 -7.37
N LEU A 834 14.54 14.38 -7.87
CA LEU A 834 13.36 14.11 -7.03
C LEU A 834 13.61 12.94 -6.08
N ARG A 835 14.13 11.80 -6.58
CA ARG A 835 14.46 10.62 -5.76
C ARG A 835 15.50 10.92 -4.68
N MET A 836 16.51 11.69 -5.02
CA MET A 836 17.57 12.10 -4.07
C MET A 836 17.04 13.09 -3.02
N LYS A 837 16.25 14.10 -3.42
CA LYS A 837 15.57 15.04 -2.51
C LYS A 837 14.71 14.32 -1.49
N GLN A 838 13.93 13.33 -1.93
CA GLN A 838 13.06 12.54 -1.07
C GLN A 838 13.86 11.78 -0.02
N ALA A 839 14.94 11.13 -0.42
CA ALA A 839 15.80 10.40 0.51
C ALA A 839 16.50 11.35 1.49
N PHE A 840 17.09 12.44 1.00
CA PHE A 840 17.75 13.44 1.84
C PHE A 840 16.79 14.04 2.87
N GLY A 841 15.56 14.38 2.45
CA GLY A 841 14.53 14.94 3.34
C GLY A 841 14.07 13.99 4.46
N ARG A 842 14.57 12.75 4.52
CA ARG A 842 14.31 11.82 5.64
C ARG A 842 15.27 11.98 6.80
N LEU A 843 16.44 12.59 6.60
CA LEU A 843 17.49 12.73 7.61
C LEU A 843 17.13 13.66 8.77
N VAL A 844 16.42 14.77 8.48
CA VAL A 844 16.09 15.79 9.49
C VAL A 844 14.58 15.93 9.58
N ARG A 845 14.04 15.62 10.75
CA ARG A 845 12.60 15.68 11.10
C ARG A 845 12.32 16.55 12.32
N ARG A 846 13.34 16.81 13.14
CA ARG A 846 13.31 17.63 14.34
C ARG A 846 14.49 18.59 14.37
N ALA A 847 14.40 19.59 15.20
CA ALA A 847 15.46 20.59 15.35
C ALA A 847 16.79 20.00 15.85
N GLU A 848 16.71 18.90 16.60
CA GLU A 848 17.87 18.20 17.17
C GLU A 848 18.46 17.12 16.27
N ASP A 849 17.77 16.74 15.19
CA ASP A 849 18.21 15.66 14.31
C ASP A 849 19.50 16.03 13.56
N ARG A 850 20.40 15.09 13.46
CA ARG A 850 21.63 15.19 12.67
C ARG A 850 21.77 13.98 11.77
N GLY A 851 22.23 14.20 10.52
CA GLY A 851 22.32 13.08 9.59
C GLY A 851 23.36 13.26 8.50
N VAL A 852 23.84 12.12 8.00
CA VAL A 852 24.82 12.07 6.91
C VAL A 852 24.20 11.34 5.71
N PHE A 853 24.40 11.89 4.52
CA PHE A 853 24.04 11.29 3.26
C PHE A 853 25.29 10.90 2.49
N VAL A 854 25.44 9.64 2.10
CA VAL A 854 26.60 9.15 1.35
C VAL A 854 26.13 8.53 0.02
N LEU A 855 26.74 8.96 -1.08
CA LEU A 855 26.52 8.35 -2.40
C LEU A 855 27.81 7.63 -2.83
N LEU A 856 27.73 6.32 -3.03
CA LEU A 856 28.84 5.45 -3.44
C LEU A 856 29.00 5.40 -4.98
N ASP A 857 28.84 6.55 -5.67
CA ASP A 857 28.93 6.62 -7.13
C ASP A 857 29.70 7.87 -7.58
N ASN A 858 30.92 7.67 -8.04
CA ASN A 858 31.79 8.74 -8.54
C ASN A 858 31.30 9.41 -9.83
N ARG A 859 30.31 8.82 -10.52
CA ARG A 859 29.75 9.34 -11.79
C ARG A 859 28.59 10.31 -11.60
N MET A 860 28.27 10.74 -10.37
CA MET A 860 27.25 11.73 -10.13
C MET A 860 27.60 13.06 -10.82
N PRO A 861 26.81 13.52 -11.81
CA PRO A 861 27.07 14.79 -12.47
C PRO A 861 26.69 15.98 -11.60
N SER A 862 27.43 17.09 -11.72
CA SER A 862 27.21 18.29 -10.90
C SER A 862 25.83 18.92 -11.06
N ARG A 863 25.18 18.74 -12.21
CA ARG A 863 23.81 19.22 -12.46
C ARG A 863 22.73 18.55 -11.58
N LEU A 864 23.05 17.46 -10.88
CA LEU A 864 22.17 16.82 -9.90
C LEU A 864 22.34 17.40 -8.48
N LEU A 865 23.28 18.31 -8.25
CA LEU A 865 23.50 18.91 -6.92
C LEU A 865 22.29 19.69 -6.40
N GLY A 866 21.43 20.22 -7.30
CA GLY A 866 20.12 20.79 -6.93
C GLY A 866 19.13 19.83 -6.26
N ALA A 867 19.50 18.56 -6.07
CA ALA A 867 18.80 17.63 -5.20
C ALA A 867 18.96 17.97 -3.71
N PHE A 868 19.97 18.72 -3.34
CA PHE A 868 20.22 19.13 -1.95
C PHE A 868 19.92 20.62 -1.77
N PRO A 869 19.51 21.07 -0.58
CA PRO A 869 19.36 22.49 -0.27
C PRO A 869 20.67 23.27 -0.51
N GLU A 870 20.57 24.53 -0.89
CA GLU A 870 21.72 25.36 -1.26
C GLU A 870 22.75 25.55 -0.13
N ASP A 871 22.30 25.49 1.11
CA ASP A 871 23.12 25.66 2.32
C ASP A 871 23.80 24.37 2.78
N VAL A 872 23.57 23.24 2.12
CA VAL A 872 24.20 21.95 2.46
C VAL A 872 25.62 21.86 1.91
N ASP A 873 26.55 21.46 2.77
CA ASP A 873 27.93 21.18 2.39
C ASP A 873 28.04 19.83 1.68
N VAL A 874 28.20 19.85 0.35
CA VAL A 874 28.36 18.65 -0.50
C VAL A 874 29.83 18.46 -0.86
N GLN A 875 30.44 17.41 -0.34
CA GLN A 875 31.88 17.13 -0.54
C GLN A 875 32.09 15.90 -1.42
N ARG A 876 33.10 15.98 -2.30
CA ARG A 876 33.60 14.84 -3.08
C ARG A 876 34.92 14.34 -2.43
N VAL A 877 34.83 13.20 -1.76
CA VAL A 877 35.91 12.68 -0.90
C VAL A 877 36.18 11.20 -1.19
N GLY A 878 37.32 10.69 -0.72
CA GLY A 878 37.57 9.25 -0.69
C GLY A 878 36.74 8.53 0.38
N LEU A 879 36.56 7.22 0.22
CA LEU A 879 35.76 6.41 1.16
C LEU A 879 36.27 6.53 2.59
N ARG A 880 37.60 6.46 2.80
CA ARG A 880 38.20 6.59 4.12
C ARG A 880 37.84 7.90 4.80
N GLU A 881 37.97 8.98 4.08
CA GLU A 881 37.63 10.32 4.59
C GLU A 881 36.11 10.45 4.89
N ALA A 882 35.26 9.92 4.03
CA ALA A 882 33.80 9.88 4.27
C ALA A 882 33.46 9.14 5.58
N ILE A 883 34.12 8.01 5.85
CA ILE A 883 33.92 7.22 7.09
C ILE A 883 34.39 8.03 8.32
N GLU A 884 35.59 8.61 8.27
CA GLU A 884 36.17 9.40 9.37
C GLU A 884 35.29 10.62 9.69
N GLN A 885 34.87 11.37 8.67
CA GLN A 885 33.99 12.54 8.84
C GLN A 885 32.59 12.14 9.31
N THR A 886 32.02 11.03 8.83
CA THR A 886 30.73 10.51 9.30
C THR A 886 30.78 10.21 10.80
N ARG A 887 31.81 9.49 11.24
CA ARG A 887 32.01 9.19 12.66
C ARG A 887 32.15 10.46 13.50
N ALA A 888 33.04 11.38 13.07
CA ALA A 888 33.28 12.62 13.78
C ALA A 888 32.02 13.51 13.87
N PHE A 889 31.21 13.57 12.81
CA PHE A 889 30.01 14.39 12.78
C PHE A 889 28.89 13.83 13.69
N LEU A 890 28.70 12.50 13.72
CA LEU A 890 27.62 11.86 14.47
C LEU A 890 27.97 11.62 15.96
N THR A 891 29.25 11.64 16.35
CA THR A 891 29.68 11.50 17.75
C THR A 891 29.73 12.82 18.52
N LYS A 892 29.78 14.00 17.85
CA LYS A 892 29.73 15.31 18.52
C LYS A 892 28.33 15.55 19.09
N THR A 893 28.27 15.77 20.40
CA THR A 893 27.05 16.28 21.08
C THR A 893 26.88 17.78 20.83
N PRO A 894 25.64 18.31 20.76
CA PRO A 894 25.38 19.75 20.58
C PRO A 894 26.01 20.68 21.65
N SER A 895 26.41 20.14 22.78
CA SER A 895 27.06 20.87 23.88
C SER A 895 28.53 21.20 23.59
N ASP A 896 29.18 20.64 22.56
CA ASP A 896 30.60 20.84 22.29
C ASP A 896 30.90 22.01 21.31
N GLU A 897 29.86 22.67 20.79
CA GLU A 897 30.02 23.77 19.81
C GLU A 897 29.82 25.18 20.37
N ASN A 898 29.84 25.36 21.71
CA ASN A 898 29.84 26.70 22.28
C ASN A 898 31.21 27.06 22.90
N PRO A 899 32.16 27.56 22.12
CA PRO A 899 33.30 28.29 22.68
C PRO A 899 32.98 29.78 22.73
N SER A 900 32.78 30.27 23.97
CA SER A 900 32.97 31.67 24.44
C SER A 900 32.70 32.80 23.43
#